data_29986d1be385761732ca11b021f5f510
#
_entry.id   29986d1be385761732ca11b021f5f510
#
_cell.length_a   1.000
_cell.length_b   1.000
_cell.length_c   1.000
_cell.angle_alpha   90.00
_cell.angle_beta   90.00
_cell.angle_gamma   90.00
#
_symmetry.space_group_name_H-M   'P 1'
#
loop_
_entity.id
_entity.type
_entity.pdbx_description
1 polymer ?
#
loop_
_entity_poly.entity_id
_entity_poly.type
_entity_poly.pdbx_seq_one_letter_code
_entity_poly.pdbx_strand_id
1 'polypeptide(L)'
;MTGIQVAPVHALLSDGTTVRIRQAGPADREEVLRLYQEMSPENLRLRFFSISPASARKAAARVAEGERPGYHALAAESEGHLIGLAEYEVLSPGSTADISVAVADGWHHRGVATLLLEHLADAARTAGVTAFSADALSENHDVLKVFHDLGLHVTRHFDGPEVHCTVELSEDDAYLNAVEARGRVADVVSMQPLLRPKAAVVIGAGRKPGSVGRAILRNICTGGYTGLVYAVHPEAGAIAGVHAYRSVADLPQVPDLAVIAVPAAAVAGVAEEFGKAGVRALLVVSAGLDAHQAGGLMGACRRYGMRLVGPNCLGLANTEDHVHLDATFAARHPGPGTAGVAVQSGGVGIALLDGLARLRIGVSSFVSLGDKYDVSGNDMLQWWESDGHTDLAMLHLESFGNPRAFSRTARRVARAMPVLTVDAGRSEAGRRAAASHTAAAATPTMTRQALFTQAGITATRTIGELLDTAALLHAQPLPAGTKVAVVSNAGGAGVLAADACTDAGLVVPELGADLVDELLGLLPQGATATNPVDVTAAVDEEQLRACISLLTRHGAADAVLVTLVPTAVAAATGEDLVHALTSTPGPLPRPVLAVLPAQAARVELLPTADETIVPAYSDAEDAARALAHTAARADWLSRLPSSVPDLRNVETGRARDLVAAYLDGNPEGGWLDPQATAALLACYGIPQIPWAWARDEDEAVAGAERLAGHDGRVVMKAYWPGLLHKSEQHALHLDLQNASQVRAAHRDLVTRFGDRMTGVVVQPLGERGAELFAGVVQDEIFGPLVVFGLGGTATELLADHAARLAPLTELDVHDLLTSPRCSPLLFGYAGSPAADLGALEQLLHRLSRMASDLPQLTDADLNPVLAGPHGVTTLDARIRLVPRHAHDPYLRRLR
;
A
#
# COMPACT_ATOMS: atom_id res chain seq x y z
N MET A 1 -0.33 -35.31 -6.89
CA MET A 1 0.05 -33.90 -7.10
C MET A 1 -0.44 -33.50 -8.48
N THR A 2 -1.56 -32.80 -8.54
CA THR A 2 -2.09 -32.23 -9.78
C THR A 2 -1.19 -31.07 -10.16
N GLY A 3 -0.75 -31.03 -11.43
CA GLY A 3 0.16 -30.02 -11.95
C GLY A 3 -0.34 -28.60 -11.70
N ILE A 4 0.58 -27.73 -11.29
CA ILE A 4 0.33 -26.30 -11.07
C ILE A 4 0.17 -25.65 -12.45
N GLN A 5 -1.06 -25.50 -12.93
CA GLN A 5 -1.31 -24.68 -14.14
C GLN A 5 -1.10 -23.20 -13.79
N VAL A 6 0.10 -22.69 -14.10
CA VAL A 6 0.38 -21.25 -13.99
C VAL A 6 -0.37 -20.53 -15.12
N ALA A 7 -1.36 -19.70 -14.77
CA ALA A 7 -2.04 -18.87 -15.76
C ALA A 7 -1.03 -17.92 -16.45
N PRO A 8 -1.14 -17.70 -17.74
CA PRO A 8 -0.25 -16.76 -18.44
C PRO A 8 -0.29 -15.38 -17.83
N VAL A 9 0.87 -14.79 -17.60
CA VAL A 9 1.02 -13.43 -17.06
C VAL A 9 1.70 -12.52 -18.08
N HIS A 10 1.37 -11.23 -18.02
CA HIS A 10 2.06 -10.20 -18.79
C HIS A 10 2.93 -9.39 -17.81
N ALA A 11 4.16 -9.10 -18.21
CA ALA A 11 5.10 -8.35 -17.39
C ALA A 11 5.94 -7.40 -18.26
N LEU A 12 6.54 -6.39 -17.61
CA LEU A 12 7.39 -5.41 -18.26
C LEU A 12 8.86 -5.80 -18.18
N LEU A 13 9.56 -5.67 -19.28
CA LEU A 13 11.02 -5.68 -19.33
C LEU A 13 11.60 -4.32 -18.93
N SER A 14 12.89 -4.24 -18.68
CA SER A 14 13.60 -3.02 -18.27
C SER A 14 13.47 -1.84 -19.25
N ASP A 15 13.19 -2.11 -20.51
CA ASP A 15 12.96 -1.10 -21.56
C ASP A 15 11.48 -0.76 -21.76
N GLY A 16 10.60 -1.22 -20.84
CA GLY A 16 9.16 -0.99 -20.89
C GLY A 16 8.40 -1.88 -21.89
N THR A 17 9.07 -2.82 -22.55
CA THR A 17 8.40 -3.76 -23.46
C THR A 17 7.58 -4.77 -22.66
N THR A 18 6.33 -4.99 -23.06
CA THR A 18 5.47 -6.02 -22.46
C THR A 18 5.79 -7.38 -23.05
N VAL A 19 5.98 -8.38 -22.20
CA VAL A 19 6.15 -9.78 -22.57
C VAL A 19 5.12 -10.65 -21.87
N ARG A 20 4.79 -11.78 -22.50
CA ARG A 20 3.92 -12.79 -21.93
C ARG A 20 4.75 -13.95 -21.40
N ILE A 21 4.56 -14.30 -20.12
CA ILE A 21 5.16 -15.48 -19.50
C ILE A 21 4.08 -16.53 -19.35
N ARG A 22 4.37 -17.75 -19.78
CA ARG A 22 3.49 -18.90 -19.63
C ARG A 22 4.27 -20.20 -19.46
N GLN A 23 3.60 -21.21 -19.01
CA GLN A 23 4.16 -22.56 -18.99
C GLN A 23 4.50 -23.03 -20.41
N ALA A 24 5.70 -23.59 -20.57
CA ALA A 24 6.12 -24.24 -21.82
C ALA A 24 5.72 -25.72 -21.80
N GLY A 25 5.42 -26.27 -22.98
CA GLY A 25 4.97 -27.65 -23.07
C GLY A 25 5.06 -28.26 -24.48
N PRO A 26 4.32 -29.35 -24.76
CA PRO A 26 4.44 -30.14 -26.00
C PRO A 26 4.27 -29.32 -27.30
N ALA A 27 3.42 -28.30 -27.28
CA ALA A 27 3.18 -27.44 -28.43
C ALA A 27 4.36 -26.53 -28.78
N ASP A 28 5.31 -26.36 -27.88
CA ASP A 28 6.40 -25.39 -28.04
C ASP A 28 7.65 -25.97 -28.68
N ARG A 29 7.65 -27.27 -28.99
CA ARG A 29 8.82 -27.98 -29.50
C ARG A 29 9.50 -27.27 -30.69
N GLU A 30 8.71 -26.83 -31.65
CA GLU A 30 9.24 -26.19 -32.87
C GLU A 30 9.78 -24.80 -32.59
N GLU A 31 9.07 -24.02 -31.76
CA GLU A 31 9.49 -22.68 -31.35
C GLU A 31 10.75 -22.73 -30.49
N VAL A 32 10.85 -23.68 -29.55
CA VAL A 32 12.06 -23.89 -28.74
C VAL A 32 13.25 -24.32 -29.62
N LEU A 33 13.00 -25.19 -30.59
CA LEU A 33 14.03 -25.58 -31.54
C LEU A 33 14.50 -24.40 -32.39
N ARG A 34 13.56 -23.55 -32.84
CA ARG A 34 13.85 -22.31 -33.59
C ARG A 34 14.69 -21.35 -32.73
N LEU A 35 14.29 -21.11 -31.47
CA LEU A 35 15.03 -20.27 -30.53
C LEU A 35 16.53 -20.66 -30.50
N TYR A 36 16.82 -21.95 -30.33
CA TYR A 36 18.21 -22.44 -30.30
C TYR A 36 18.90 -22.40 -31.65
N GLN A 37 18.22 -22.61 -32.78
CA GLN A 37 18.80 -22.56 -34.12
C GLN A 37 19.17 -21.15 -34.57
N GLU A 38 18.46 -20.14 -34.07
CA GLU A 38 18.67 -18.72 -34.37
C GLU A 38 19.73 -18.08 -33.45
N MET A 39 20.16 -18.78 -32.37
CA MET A 39 21.24 -18.31 -31.49
C MET A 39 22.58 -18.33 -32.20
N SER A 40 23.44 -17.38 -31.88
CA SER A 40 24.82 -17.36 -32.28
C SER A 40 25.60 -18.62 -31.78
N PRO A 41 26.65 -19.07 -32.48
CA PRO A 41 27.47 -20.16 -32.00
C PRO A 41 28.07 -19.93 -30.60
N GLU A 42 28.37 -18.69 -30.26
CA GLU A 42 28.87 -18.32 -28.93
C GLU A 42 27.81 -18.56 -27.85
N ASN A 43 26.57 -18.09 -28.04
CA ASN A 43 25.48 -18.28 -27.09
C ASN A 43 25.06 -19.75 -26.97
N LEU A 44 25.09 -20.51 -28.06
CA LEU A 44 24.91 -21.97 -28.01
C LEU A 44 25.98 -22.66 -27.16
N ARG A 45 27.25 -22.22 -27.28
CA ARG A 45 28.35 -22.75 -26.49
C ARG A 45 28.20 -22.40 -25.00
N LEU A 46 27.83 -21.16 -24.71
CA LEU A 46 27.55 -20.73 -23.32
C LEU A 46 26.39 -21.50 -22.69
N ARG A 47 25.37 -21.89 -23.49
CA ARG A 47 24.21 -22.62 -23.03
C ARG A 47 24.41 -24.12 -22.88
N PHE A 48 25.12 -24.77 -23.84
CA PHE A 48 25.22 -26.23 -23.90
C PHE A 48 26.64 -26.75 -23.68
N PHE A 49 27.59 -25.86 -23.41
CA PHE A 49 29.05 -26.20 -23.41
C PHE A 49 29.52 -26.86 -24.73
N SER A 50 28.68 -26.72 -25.76
CA SER A 50 28.85 -27.35 -27.09
C SER A 50 28.04 -26.56 -28.14
N ILE A 51 28.54 -26.55 -29.37
CA ILE A 51 27.84 -25.98 -30.54
C ILE A 51 27.04 -27.03 -31.35
N SER A 52 26.88 -28.23 -30.78
CA SER A 52 26.23 -29.34 -31.48
C SER A 52 24.73 -29.10 -31.66
N PRO A 53 24.17 -29.19 -32.89
CA PRO A 53 22.71 -29.11 -33.11
C PRO A 53 21.92 -30.23 -32.42
N ALA A 54 22.59 -31.33 -32.03
CA ALA A 54 21.96 -32.42 -31.29
C ALA A 54 21.55 -31.97 -29.87
N SER A 55 22.31 -31.08 -29.20
CA SER A 55 21.99 -30.53 -27.90
C SER A 55 20.72 -29.70 -27.93
N ALA A 56 20.56 -28.84 -28.95
CA ALA A 56 19.32 -28.05 -29.18
C ALA A 56 18.09 -28.96 -29.41
N ARG A 57 18.22 -30.00 -30.24
CA ARG A 57 17.14 -30.97 -30.46
C ARG A 57 16.74 -31.73 -29.18
N LYS A 58 17.73 -32.13 -28.37
CA LYS A 58 17.47 -32.80 -27.09
C LYS A 58 16.77 -31.90 -26.10
N ALA A 59 17.18 -30.63 -25.96
CA ALA A 59 16.52 -29.66 -25.10
C ALA A 59 15.08 -29.38 -25.56
N ALA A 60 14.83 -29.17 -26.86
CA ALA A 60 13.48 -29.00 -27.40
C ALA A 60 12.59 -30.24 -27.18
N ALA A 61 13.18 -31.45 -27.29
CA ALA A 61 12.45 -32.68 -27.01
C ALA A 61 12.08 -32.79 -25.52
N ARG A 62 12.96 -32.39 -24.58
CA ARG A 62 12.71 -32.41 -23.13
C ARG A 62 11.56 -31.50 -22.74
N VAL A 63 11.48 -30.29 -23.29
CA VAL A 63 10.36 -29.37 -23.09
C VAL A 63 9.06 -29.96 -23.64
N ALA A 64 9.14 -30.63 -24.79
CA ALA A 64 7.98 -31.25 -25.42
C ALA A 64 7.42 -32.49 -24.70
N GLU A 65 8.17 -33.07 -23.78
CA GLU A 65 7.64 -34.11 -22.86
C GLU A 65 6.58 -33.54 -21.90
N GLY A 66 6.54 -32.21 -21.74
CA GLY A 66 5.58 -31.51 -20.91
C GLY A 66 5.86 -31.62 -19.42
N GLU A 67 4.83 -31.34 -18.64
CA GLU A 67 4.89 -31.36 -17.19
C GLU A 67 5.07 -32.79 -16.66
N ARG A 68 6.02 -32.92 -15.72
CA ARG A 68 6.29 -34.16 -15.01
C ARG A 68 6.73 -33.85 -13.59
N PRO A 69 6.61 -34.81 -12.64
CA PRO A 69 7.05 -34.58 -11.26
C PRO A 69 8.49 -34.06 -11.17
N GLY A 70 8.68 -32.91 -10.51
CA GLY A 70 9.98 -32.28 -10.33
C GLY A 70 10.51 -31.49 -11.53
N TYR A 71 9.74 -31.32 -12.60
CA TYR A 71 10.13 -30.53 -13.76
C TYR A 71 9.12 -29.41 -14.05
N HIS A 72 9.62 -28.22 -14.32
CA HIS A 72 8.80 -27.08 -14.74
C HIS A 72 9.55 -26.22 -15.76
N ALA A 73 8.85 -25.71 -16.76
CA ALA A 73 9.44 -24.85 -17.79
C ALA A 73 8.52 -23.65 -18.08
N LEU A 74 9.12 -22.47 -18.19
CA LEU A 74 8.46 -21.21 -18.51
C LEU A 74 8.99 -20.63 -19.84
N ALA A 75 8.08 -20.16 -20.67
CA ALA A 75 8.36 -19.50 -21.93
C ALA A 75 8.03 -18.00 -21.80
N ALA A 76 8.92 -17.14 -22.28
CA ALA A 76 8.67 -15.72 -22.52
C ALA A 76 8.39 -15.48 -24.00
N GLU A 77 7.28 -14.78 -24.29
CA GLU A 77 6.84 -14.48 -25.66
C GLU A 77 6.71 -12.97 -25.87
N SER A 78 7.07 -12.53 -27.07
CA SER A 78 6.76 -11.20 -27.57
C SER A 78 6.21 -11.31 -28.99
N GLU A 79 5.13 -10.62 -29.31
CA GLU A 79 4.47 -10.64 -30.62
C GLU A 79 4.16 -12.05 -31.17
N GLY A 80 3.93 -13.01 -30.25
CA GLY A 80 3.63 -14.41 -30.61
C GLY A 80 4.86 -15.28 -30.88
N HIS A 81 6.07 -14.77 -30.70
CA HIS A 81 7.35 -15.52 -30.87
C HIS A 81 8.00 -15.77 -29.51
N LEU A 82 8.59 -16.96 -29.38
CA LEU A 82 9.37 -17.33 -28.21
C LEU A 82 10.69 -16.55 -28.19
N ILE A 83 10.91 -15.75 -27.13
CA ILE A 83 12.11 -14.93 -26.95
C ILE A 83 13.01 -15.42 -25.81
N GLY A 84 12.49 -16.30 -24.96
CA GLY A 84 13.25 -16.87 -23.84
C GLY A 84 12.57 -18.10 -23.26
N LEU A 85 13.38 -18.96 -22.65
CA LEU A 85 12.97 -20.19 -21.99
C LEU A 85 13.75 -20.33 -20.69
N ALA A 86 13.08 -20.69 -19.59
CA ALA A 86 13.73 -21.10 -18.34
C ALA A 86 13.06 -22.39 -17.83
N GLU A 87 13.84 -23.31 -17.31
CA GLU A 87 13.37 -24.58 -16.79
C GLU A 87 14.12 -24.99 -15.54
N TYR A 88 13.46 -25.76 -14.67
CA TYR A 88 14.13 -26.47 -13.58
C TYR A 88 13.77 -27.95 -13.58
N GLU A 89 14.69 -28.78 -13.04
CA GLU A 89 14.49 -30.20 -12.80
C GLU A 89 15.04 -30.55 -11.41
N VAL A 90 14.22 -31.16 -10.55
CA VAL A 90 14.62 -31.52 -9.18
C VAL A 90 15.60 -32.67 -9.22
N LEU A 91 16.78 -32.49 -8.63
CA LEU A 91 17.80 -33.48 -8.46
C LEU A 91 17.39 -34.46 -7.34
N SER A 92 17.44 -35.77 -7.59
CA SER A 92 16.95 -36.84 -6.69
C SER A 92 17.44 -36.74 -5.25
N PRO A 93 16.79 -37.36 -4.29
CA PRO A 93 15.75 -36.87 -3.39
C PRO A 93 16.24 -35.64 -2.62
N GLY A 94 15.90 -34.44 -3.04
CA GLY A 94 16.32 -33.21 -2.36
C GLY A 94 15.43 -32.03 -2.68
N SER A 95 15.64 -30.95 -1.97
CA SER A 95 14.97 -29.65 -2.15
C SER A 95 15.72 -28.74 -3.14
N THR A 96 16.70 -29.26 -3.89
CA THR A 96 17.49 -28.52 -4.87
C THR A 96 17.07 -28.93 -6.29
N ALA A 97 16.94 -27.94 -7.18
CA ALA A 97 16.64 -28.17 -8.59
C ALA A 97 17.74 -27.60 -9.50
N ASP A 98 18.10 -28.35 -10.52
CA ASP A 98 18.99 -27.87 -11.60
C ASP A 98 18.22 -26.93 -12.52
N ILE A 99 18.79 -25.77 -12.85
CA ILE A 99 18.14 -24.76 -13.69
C ILE A 99 18.88 -24.51 -14.99
N SER A 100 18.12 -24.12 -15.99
CA SER A 100 18.67 -23.60 -17.22
C SER A 100 17.85 -22.43 -17.76
N VAL A 101 18.51 -21.46 -18.37
CA VAL A 101 17.88 -20.30 -19.00
C VAL A 101 18.52 -20.06 -20.37
N ALA A 102 17.67 -19.65 -21.32
CA ALA A 102 18.08 -19.28 -22.66
C ALA A 102 17.26 -18.08 -23.13
N VAL A 103 17.90 -17.12 -23.80
CA VAL A 103 17.27 -15.90 -24.32
C VAL A 103 17.74 -15.68 -25.74
N ALA A 104 16.86 -15.33 -26.67
CA ALA A 104 17.20 -14.98 -28.05
C ALA A 104 18.22 -13.83 -28.10
N ASP A 105 19.19 -13.88 -29.02
CA ASP A 105 20.29 -12.90 -29.10
C ASP A 105 19.83 -11.45 -29.15
N GLY A 106 18.78 -11.14 -29.92
CA GLY A 106 18.21 -9.79 -30.02
C GLY A 106 17.48 -9.29 -28.75
N TRP A 107 17.35 -10.14 -27.71
CA TRP A 107 16.64 -9.84 -26.48
C TRP A 107 17.54 -9.85 -25.25
N HIS A 108 18.87 -9.95 -25.42
CA HIS A 108 19.83 -9.83 -24.35
C HIS A 108 19.79 -8.43 -23.72
N HIS A 109 20.22 -8.32 -22.46
CA HIS A 109 20.32 -7.07 -21.67
C HIS A 109 19.00 -6.29 -21.49
N ARG A 110 17.85 -6.90 -21.81
CA ARG A 110 16.51 -6.30 -21.62
C ARG A 110 15.78 -6.85 -20.38
N GLY A 111 16.42 -7.78 -19.64
CA GLY A 111 15.87 -8.34 -18.41
C GLY A 111 15.00 -9.59 -18.57
N VAL A 112 14.98 -10.22 -19.76
CA VAL A 112 14.18 -11.44 -20.04
C VAL A 112 14.60 -12.59 -19.12
N ALA A 113 15.90 -12.87 -19.00
CA ALA A 113 16.40 -13.96 -18.16
C ALA A 113 16.03 -13.76 -16.68
N THR A 114 16.25 -12.55 -16.16
CA THR A 114 15.95 -12.21 -14.76
C THR A 114 14.45 -12.35 -14.47
N LEU A 115 13.60 -11.88 -15.37
CA LEU A 115 12.15 -11.98 -15.23
C LEU A 115 11.68 -13.44 -15.26
N LEU A 116 12.20 -14.26 -16.18
CA LEU A 116 11.91 -15.70 -16.22
C LEU A 116 12.35 -16.42 -14.94
N LEU A 117 13.52 -16.09 -14.41
CA LEU A 117 14.04 -16.70 -13.19
C LEU A 117 13.26 -16.25 -11.93
N GLU A 118 12.77 -15.02 -11.86
CA GLU A 118 11.86 -14.59 -10.79
C GLU A 118 10.58 -15.45 -10.76
N HIS A 119 9.95 -15.65 -11.93
CA HIS A 119 8.75 -16.48 -12.04
C HIS A 119 9.05 -17.96 -11.82
N LEU A 120 10.20 -18.44 -12.25
CA LEU A 120 10.64 -19.82 -12.05
C LEU A 120 10.89 -20.10 -10.56
N ALA A 121 11.50 -19.13 -9.85
CA ALA A 121 11.75 -19.21 -8.41
C ALA A 121 10.44 -19.27 -7.60
N ASP A 122 9.41 -18.49 -7.98
CA ASP A 122 8.07 -18.54 -7.36
C ASP A 122 7.43 -19.93 -7.55
N ALA A 123 7.45 -20.46 -8.79
CA ALA A 123 6.96 -21.80 -9.08
C ALA A 123 7.72 -22.89 -8.29
N ALA A 124 9.03 -22.76 -8.19
CA ALA A 124 9.88 -23.69 -7.46
C ALA A 124 9.62 -23.67 -5.95
N ARG A 125 9.51 -22.48 -5.34
CA ARG A 125 9.12 -22.33 -3.93
C ARG A 125 7.78 -22.97 -3.63
N THR A 126 6.80 -22.75 -4.51
CA THR A 126 5.47 -23.35 -4.41
C THR A 126 5.54 -24.89 -4.46
N ALA A 127 6.48 -25.44 -5.24
CA ALA A 127 6.73 -26.87 -5.33
C ALA A 127 7.61 -27.45 -4.19
N GLY A 128 8.07 -26.59 -3.23
CA GLY A 128 8.89 -27.01 -2.09
C GLY A 128 10.41 -27.07 -2.39
N VAL A 129 10.84 -26.52 -3.53
CA VAL A 129 12.27 -26.36 -3.85
C VAL A 129 12.84 -25.20 -3.06
N THR A 130 13.99 -25.39 -2.42
CA THR A 130 14.64 -24.39 -1.56
C THR A 130 15.89 -23.75 -2.17
N ALA A 131 16.47 -24.38 -3.18
CA ALA A 131 17.63 -23.85 -3.87
C ALA A 131 17.67 -24.25 -5.34
N PHE A 132 18.22 -23.39 -6.17
CA PHE A 132 18.62 -23.71 -7.53
C PHE A 132 20.10 -24.03 -7.62
N SER A 133 20.45 -24.98 -8.47
CA SER A 133 21.80 -25.34 -8.90
C SER A 133 21.97 -25.00 -10.37
N ALA A 134 23.07 -24.40 -10.75
CA ALA A 134 23.37 -24.08 -12.14
C ALA A 134 24.86 -24.18 -12.43
N ASP A 135 25.21 -24.81 -13.55
CA ASP A 135 26.54 -24.82 -14.08
C ASP A 135 26.69 -23.77 -15.19
N ALA A 136 27.75 -22.99 -15.12
CA ALA A 136 28.06 -21.97 -16.13
C ALA A 136 29.55 -21.98 -16.47
N LEU A 137 29.91 -21.57 -17.69
CA LEU A 137 31.30 -21.28 -18.02
C LEU A 137 31.75 -20.01 -17.28
N SER A 138 32.98 -20.00 -16.75
CA SER A 138 33.52 -18.85 -15.98
C SER A 138 33.61 -17.57 -16.81
N GLU A 139 33.64 -17.66 -18.12
CA GLU A 139 33.58 -16.54 -19.06
C GLU A 139 32.17 -16.04 -19.33
N ASN A 140 31.12 -16.75 -18.88
CA ASN A 140 29.71 -16.31 -19.02
C ASN A 140 29.36 -15.28 -17.95
N HIS A 141 29.91 -14.08 -18.10
CA HIS A 141 29.69 -12.99 -17.14
C HIS A 141 28.24 -12.56 -17.05
N ASP A 142 27.49 -12.70 -18.17
CA ASP A 142 26.06 -12.28 -18.21
C ASP A 142 25.20 -13.14 -17.31
N VAL A 143 25.33 -14.47 -17.33
CA VAL A 143 24.52 -15.33 -16.46
C VAL A 143 24.93 -15.18 -14.99
N LEU A 144 26.22 -15.01 -14.71
CA LEU A 144 26.73 -14.77 -13.36
C LEU A 144 26.21 -13.43 -12.80
N LYS A 145 26.08 -12.42 -13.67
CA LYS A 145 25.46 -11.15 -13.34
C LYS A 145 23.96 -11.31 -13.09
N VAL A 146 23.23 -12.05 -13.93
CA VAL A 146 21.80 -12.33 -13.73
C VAL A 146 21.56 -12.96 -12.36
N PHE A 147 22.34 -13.97 -11.95
CA PHE A 147 22.18 -14.57 -10.61
C PHE A 147 22.48 -13.59 -9.47
N HIS A 148 23.47 -12.72 -9.64
CA HIS A 148 23.74 -11.67 -8.66
C HIS A 148 22.61 -10.65 -8.59
N ASP A 149 22.12 -10.21 -9.74
CA ASP A 149 21.07 -9.19 -9.85
C ASP A 149 19.69 -9.67 -9.39
N LEU A 150 19.48 -11.00 -9.24
CA LEU A 150 18.24 -11.52 -8.64
C LEU A 150 18.03 -11.02 -7.21
N GLY A 151 19.11 -10.73 -6.48
CA GLY A 151 19.05 -10.33 -5.07
C GLY A 151 18.93 -11.50 -4.10
N LEU A 152 19.06 -12.76 -4.60
CA LEU A 152 19.09 -13.98 -3.81
C LEU A 152 20.52 -14.28 -3.34
N HIS A 153 20.66 -15.06 -2.28
CA HIS A 153 21.98 -15.51 -1.82
C HIS A 153 22.57 -16.51 -2.80
N VAL A 154 23.77 -16.21 -3.35
CA VAL A 154 24.44 -17.02 -4.37
C VAL A 154 25.81 -17.47 -3.87
N THR A 155 26.01 -18.79 -3.76
CA THR A 155 27.32 -19.41 -3.53
C THR A 155 27.89 -19.86 -4.85
N ARG A 156 29.21 -19.65 -5.07
CA ARG A 156 29.93 -20.01 -6.29
C ARG A 156 31.11 -20.90 -5.98
N HIS A 157 31.21 -22.01 -6.69
CA HIS A 157 32.35 -22.90 -6.61
C HIS A 157 32.97 -23.03 -8.01
N PHE A 158 34.29 -22.73 -8.15
CA PHE A 158 34.99 -22.77 -9.41
C PHE A 158 35.67 -24.14 -9.58
N ASP A 159 35.38 -24.81 -10.70
CA ASP A 159 36.04 -26.06 -11.10
C ASP A 159 36.58 -25.91 -12.52
N GLY A 160 37.84 -25.50 -12.63
CA GLY A 160 38.48 -25.22 -13.91
C GLY A 160 37.76 -24.11 -14.69
N PRO A 161 37.29 -24.40 -15.94
CA PRO A 161 36.58 -23.41 -16.74
C PRO A 161 35.09 -23.26 -16.36
N GLU A 162 34.58 -24.09 -15.46
CA GLU A 162 33.19 -24.13 -15.05
C GLU A 162 33.00 -23.50 -13.67
N VAL A 163 31.84 -22.92 -13.44
CA VAL A 163 31.41 -22.36 -12.17
C VAL A 163 30.09 -23.00 -11.78
N HIS A 164 30.09 -23.70 -10.69
CA HIS A 164 28.87 -24.21 -10.06
C HIS A 164 28.27 -23.15 -9.15
N CYS A 165 27.03 -22.73 -9.43
CA CYS A 165 26.28 -21.75 -8.66
C CYS A 165 25.17 -22.42 -7.90
N THR A 166 25.04 -22.14 -6.60
CA THR A 166 23.88 -22.49 -5.80
C THR A 166 23.18 -21.20 -5.41
N VAL A 167 21.89 -21.07 -5.75
CA VAL A 167 21.04 -19.90 -5.50
C VAL A 167 19.96 -20.31 -4.51
N GLU A 168 20.01 -19.78 -3.30
CA GLU A 168 19.00 -20.03 -2.26
C GLU A 168 17.71 -19.26 -2.58
N LEU A 169 16.56 -19.93 -2.51
CA LEU A 169 15.26 -19.35 -2.88
C LEU A 169 14.53 -18.69 -1.68
N SER A 170 15.27 -18.03 -0.81
CA SER A 170 14.70 -17.26 0.30
C SER A 170 14.05 -15.95 -0.18
N GLU A 171 12.91 -15.60 0.38
CA GLU A 171 12.26 -14.29 0.16
C GLU A 171 12.62 -13.34 1.31
N ASP A 172 13.84 -12.83 1.25
CA ASP A 172 14.30 -11.81 2.18
C ASP A 172 14.12 -10.38 1.61
N ASP A 173 14.41 -9.39 2.43
CA ASP A 173 14.29 -7.97 2.02
C ASP A 173 15.24 -7.62 0.87
N ALA A 174 16.37 -8.29 0.74
CA ALA A 174 17.32 -8.06 -0.36
C ALA A 174 16.72 -8.48 -1.71
N TYR A 175 16.11 -9.66 -1.76
CA TYR A 175 15.37 -10.16 -2.93
C TYR A 175 14.20 -9.24 -3.29
N LEU A 176 13.35 -8.91 -2.31
CA LEU A 176 12.17 -8.07 -2.54
C LEU A 176 12.56 -6.66 -3.02
N ASN A 177 13.60 -6.08 -2.45
CA ASN A 177 14.13 -4.77 -2.89
C ASN A 177 14.69 -4.83 -4.31
N ALA A 178 15.35 -5.90 -4.68
CA ALA A 178 15.90 -6.10 -6.03
C ALA A 178 14.77 -6.25 -7.07
N VAL A 179 13.72 -7.04 -6.77
CA VAL A 179 12.53 -7.18 -7.64
C VAL A 179 11.83 -5.84 -7.80
N GLU A 180 11.65 -5.09 -6.70
CA GLU A 180 11.01 -3.77 -6.71
C GLU A 180 11.82 -2.74 -7.51
N ALA A 181 13.14 -2.72 -7.36
CA ALA A 181 14.01 -1.82 -8.12
C ALA A 181 13.93 -2.06 -9.64
N ARG A 182 13.90 -3.34 -10.06
CA ARG A 182 13.72 -3.71 -11.49
C ARG A 182 12.31 -3.36 -11.98
N GLY A 183 11.28 -3.63 -11.17
CA GLY A 183 9.90 -3.26 -11.47
C GLY A 183 9.76 -1.75 -11.70
N ARG A 184 10.33 -0.94 -10.81
CA ARG A 184 10.33 0.52 -10.93
C ARG A 184 10.93 1.02 -12.25
N VAL A 185 12.10 0.51 -12.63
CA VAL A 185 12.72 0.91 -13.92
C VAL A 185 11.78 0.60 -15.08
N ALA A 186 11.21 -0.61 -15.10
CA ALA A 186 10.30 -1.04 -16.16
C ALA A 186 9.01 -0.20 -16.20
N ASP A 187 8.40 0.06 -15.04
CA ASP A 187 7.18 0.84 -14.91
C ASP A 187 7.41 2.29 -15.38
N VAL A 188 8.44 2.97 -14.90
CA VAL A 188 8.76 4.36 -15.28
C VAL A 188 9.02 4.48 -16.78
N VAL A 189 9.78 3.57 -17.38
CA VAL A 189 10.01 3.58 -18.83
C VAL A 189 8.72 3.35 -19.62
N SER A 190 7.86 2.44 -19.14
CA SER A 190 6.58 2.15 -19.78
C SER A 190 5.58 3.31 -19.74
N MET A 191 5.73 4.25 -18.79
CA MET A 191 4.90 5.44 -18.65
C MET A 191 5.30 6.59 -19.58
N GLN A 192 6.50 6.56 -20.17
CA GLN A 192 6.99 7.62 -21.05
C GLN A 192 6.04 7.95 -22.23
N PRO A 193 5.48 6.96 -22.97
CA PRO A 193 4.54 7.23 -24.05
C PRO A 193 3.23 7.88 -23.60
N LEU A 194 2.83 7.72 -22.33
CA LEU A 194 1.65 8.35 -21.73
C LEU A 194 1.92 9.79 -21.33
N LEU A 195 3.00 10.02 -20.58
CA LEU A 195 3.25 11.30 -19.90
C LEU A 195 4.22 12.22 -20.65
N ARG A 196 5.12 11.69 -21.49
CA ARG A 196 6.05 12.45 -22.34
C ARG A 196 5.97 11.99 -23.80
N PRO A 197 4.78 11.90 -24.42
CA PRO A 197 4.66 11.50 -25.83
C PRO A 197 5.32 12.53 -26.72
N LYS A 198 5.92 12.09 -27.84
CA LYS A 198 6.44 12.98 -28.92
C LYS A 198 5.35 13.30 -29.93
N ALA A 199 4.36 12.41 -30.04
CA ALA A 199 3.21 12.60 -30.92
C ALA A 199 1.96 12.03 -30.26
N ALA A 200 0.85 12.76 -30.34
CA ALA A 200 -0.45 12.35 -29.83
C ALA A 200 -1.51 12.40 -30.93
N VAL A 201 -2.43 11.42 -30.91
CA VAL A 201 -3.58 11.40 -31.83
C VAL A 201 -4.88 11.35 -31.04
N VAL A 202 -5.90 12.08 -31.50
CA VAL A 202 -7.26 12.01 -30.94
C VAL A 202 -8.21 11.42 -31.96
N ILE A 203 -8.88 10.31 -31.57
CA ILE A 203 -9.98 9.72 -32.34
C ILE A 203 -11.32 9.93 -31.64
N GLY A 204 -12.37 10.23 -32.42
CA GLY A 204 -13.69 10.59 -31.86
C GLY A 204 -13.86 12.08 -31.59
N ALA A 205 -12.91 12.93 -32.01
CA ALA A 205 -13.10 14.37 -32.00
C ALA A 205 -14.15 14.76 -33.04
N GLY A 206 -15.37 15.08 -32.59
CA GLY A 206 -16.50 15.46 -33.46
C GLY A 206 -16.48 16.93 -33.88
N ARG A 207 -17.29 17.28 -34.89
CA ARG A 207 -17.47 18.68 -35.34
C ARG A 207 -18.27 19.52 -34.33
N LYS A 208 -19.12 18.90 -33.50
CA LYS A 208 -19.96 19.60 -32.49
C LYS A 208 -19.11 20.16 -31.36
N PRO A 209 -19.32 21.44 -30.94
CA PRO A 209 -18.55 22.07 -29.86
C PRO A 209 -18.59 21.31 -28.52
N GLY A 210 -19.67 20.61 -28.17
CA GLY A 210 -19.84 19.86 -26.93
C GLY A 210 -19.27 18.44 -26.93
N SER A 211 -18.52 18.03 -27.97
CA SER A 211 -17.88 16.70 -28.01
C SER A 211 -16.66 16.64 -27.09
N VAL A 212 -16.57 15.63 -26.22
CA VAL A 212 -15.45 15.39 -25.31
C VAL A 212 -14.12 15.29 -26.07
N GLY A 213 -14.06 14.48 -27.13
CA GLY A 213 -12.85 14.36 -27.94
C GLY A 213 -12.42 15.67 -28.60
N ARG A 214 -13.38 16.55 -28.99
CA ARG A 214 -13.05 17.88 -29.47
C ARG A 214 -12.50 18.79 -28.36
N ALA A 215 -13.03 18.71 -27.15
CA ALA A 215 -12.54 19.47 -26.02
C ALA A 215 -11.09 19.09 -25.70
N ILE A 216 -10.79 17.79 -25.67
CA ILE A 216 -9.43 17.29 -25.46
C ILE A 216 -8.48 17.75 -26.57
N LEU A 217 -8.87 17.57 -27.84
CA LEU A 217 -8.05 18.03 -28.97
C LEU A 217 -7.73 19.53 -28.87
N ARG A 218 -8.74 20.33 -28.51
CA ARG A 218 -8.55 21.77 -28.29
C ARG A 218 -7.59 22.03 -27.12
N ASN A 219 -7.77 21.35 -25.99
CA ASN A 219 -6.92 21.54 -24.80
C ASN A 219 -5.46 21.16 -25.10
N ILE A 220 -5.20 20.07 -25.82
CA ILE A 220 -3.84 19.72 -26.27
C ILE A 220 -3.23 20.87 -27.09
N CYS A 221 -4.00 21.43 -28.07
CA CYS A 221 -3.50 22.48 -28.92
C CYS A 221 -3.32 23.84 -28.23
N THR A 222 -4.23 24.19 -27.30
CA THR A 222 -4.19 25.48 -26.59
C THR A 222 -3.34 25.44 -25.33
N GLY A 223 -3.07 24.25 -24.76
CA GLY A 223 -2.22 24.05 -23.58
C GLY A 223 -0.73 24.19 -23.83
N GLY A 224 -0.31 24.36 -25.09
CA GLY A 224 1.10 24.57 -25.42
C GLY A 224 1.90 23.29 -25.66
N TYR A 225 1.22 22.17 -25.91
CA TYR A 225 1.90 20.89 -26.17
C TYR A 225 2.98 21.01 -27.26
N THR A 226 4.17 20.53 -26.92
CA THR A 226 5.38 20.70 -27.76
C THR A 226 5.53 19.64 -28.84
N GLY A 227 4.80 18.52 -28.72
CA GLY A 227 4.82 17.41 -29.66
C GLY A 227 3.86 17.58 -30.85
N LEU A 228 3.80 16.57 -31.72
CA LEU A 228 2.92 16.55 -32.88
C LEU A 228 1.49 16.12 -32.48
N VAL A 229 0.50 16.80 -33.07
CA VAL A 229 -0.92 16.53 -32.79
C VAL A 229 -1.64 16.10 -34.06
N TYR A 230 -2.29 14.96 -34.00
CA TYR A 230 -3.10 14.40 -35.08
C TYR A 230 -4.55 14.20 -34.66
N ALA A 231 -5.45 14.19 -35.63
CA ALA A 231 -6.84 13.77 -35.42
C ALA A 231 -7.20 12.68 -36.41
N VAL A 232 -8.03 11.71 -36.00
CA VAL A 232 -8.60 10.68 -36.89
C VAL A 232 -10.12 10.83 -36.93
N HIS A 233 -10.69 10.98 -38.13
CA HIS A 233 -12.12 11.10 -38.31
C HIS A 233 -12.53 10.49 -39.67
N PRO A 234 -13.63 9.66 -39.77
CA PRO A 234 -14.05 8.98 -41.01
C PRO A 234 -14.28 9.91 -42.20
N GLU A 235 -14.80 11.12 -41.94
CA GLU A 235 -15.07 12.14 -42.93
C GLU A 235 -13.99 13.22 -42.95
N ALA A 236 -12.74 12.86 -43.22
CA ALA A 236 -11.56 13.70 -43.14
C ALA A 236 -11.77 15.20 -43.47
N GLY A 237 -10.99 16.05 -42.80
CA GLY A 237 -11.05 17.50 -42.93
C GLY A 237 -10.20 18.13 -41.83
N ALA A 238 -10.63 19.25 -41.29
CA ALA A 238 -10.04 19.88 -40.14
C ALA A 238 -11.00 19.86 -38.95
N ILE A 239 -10.49 19.53 -37.74
CA ILE A 239 -11.22 19.57 -36.49
C ILE A 239 -10.43 20.42 -35.49
N ALA A 240 -11.04 21.46 -34.93
CA ALA A 240 -10.40 22.42 -34.02
C ALA A 240 -9.08 23.01 -34.58
N GLY A 241 -8.97 23.17 -35.91
CA GLY A 241 -7.74 23.68 -36.56
C GLY A 241 -6.69 22.61 -36.88
N VAL A 242 -6.89 21.37 -36.47
CA VAL A 242 -5.98 20.24 -36.74
C VAL A 242 -6.46 19.45 -37.96
N HIS A 243 -5.54 19.10 -38.85
CA HIS A 243 -5.85 18.22 -39.97
C HIS A 243 -6.29 16.84 -39.47
N ALA A 244 -7.43 16.35 -40.00
CA ALA A 244 -7.97 15.06 -39.64
C ALA A 244 -7.72 14.03 -40.74
N TYR A 245 -7.08 12.93 -40.39
CA TYR A 245 -6.85 11.78 -41.25
C TYR A 245 -8.06 10.81 -41.21
N ARG A 246 -8.27 10.00 -42.28
CA ARG A 246 -9.41 9.09 -42.34
C ARG A 246 -9.22 7.85 -41.48
N SER A 247 -7.99 7.36 -41.36
CA SER A 247 -7.61 6.18 -40.62
C SER A 247 -6.24 6.36 -39.95
N VAL A 248 -5.90 5.45 -39.04
CA VAL A 248 -4.58 5.39 -38.41
C VAL A 248 -3.47 5.14 -39.43
N ALA A 249 -3.77 4.35 -40.47
CA ALA A 249 -2.81 4.02 -41.52
C ALA A 249 -2.41 5.22 -42.42
N ASP A 250 -3.23 6.28 -42.39
CA ASP A 250 -2.97 7.50 -43.17
C ASP A 250 -2.08 8.50 -42.42
N LEU A 251 -1.75 8.23 -41.15
CA LEU A 251 -0.92 9.12 -40.32
C LEU A 251 0.52 9.17 -40.84
N PRO A 252 1.18 10.37 -40.86
CA PRO A 252 2.55 10.50 -41.33
C PRO A 252 3.58 9.73 -40.53
N GLN A 253 3.28 9.49 -39.25
CA GLN A 253 4.08 8.68 -38.33
C GLN A 253 3.21 8.03 -37.29
N VAL A 254 3.70 6.96 -36.66
CA VAL A 254 3.03 6.29 -35.55
C VAL A 254 3.09 7.21 -34.31
N PRO A 255 1.96 7.60 -33.71
CA PRO A 255 1.95 8.40 -32.49
C PRO A 255 2.29 7.52 -31.27
N ASP A 256 2.89 8.13 -30.25
CA ASP A 256 3.17 7.43 -28.98
C ASP A 256 1.88 7.23 -28.17
N LEU A 257 0.98 8.25 -28.17
CA LEU A 257 -0.25 8.29 -27.41
C LEU A 257 -1.48 8.39 -28.31
N ALA A 258 -2.44 7.49 -28.13
CA ALA A 258 -3.77 7.59 -28.74
C ALA A 258 -4.84 7.90 -27.70
N VAL A 259 -5.55 9.02 -27.89
CA VAL A 259 -6.72 9.42 -27.09
C VAL A 259 -7.99 8.92 -27.76
N ILE A 260 -8.71 8.02 -27.12
CA ILE A 260 -9.91 7.36 -27.65
C ILE A 260 -11.15 7.96 -26.98
N ALA A 261 -11.96 8.66 -27.78
CA ALA A 261 -13.21 9.29 -27.36
C ALA A 261 -14.38 8.87 -28.25
N VAL A 262 -14.45 7.57 -28.61
CA VAL A 262 -15.50 6.99 -29.45
C VAL A 262 -16.56 6.28 -28.59
N PRO A 263 -17.76 5.94 -29.13
CA PRO A 263 -18.74 5.12 -28.41
C PRO A 263 -18.15 3.78 -27.93
N ALA A 264 -18.59 3.29 -26.77
CA ALA A 264 -18.08 2.08 -26.12
C ALA A 264 -17.93 0.88 -27.06
N ALA A 265 -18.91 0.64 -27.94
CA ALA A 265 -18.89 -0.47 -28.89
C ALA A 265 -17.74 -0.42 -29.91
N ALA A 266 -17.15 0.75 -30.16
CA ALA A 266 -16.04 0.92 -31.09
C ALA A 266 -14.66 0.87 -30.44
N VAL A 267 -14.57 0.98 -29.11
CA VAL A 267 -13.29 1.14 -28.38
C VAL A 267 -12.33 -0.01 -28.66
N ALA A 268 -12.79 -1.26 -28.53
CA ALA A 268 -11.93 -2.43 -28.72
C ALA A 268 -11.38 -2.54 -30.16
N GLY A 269 -12.21 -2.24 -31.17
CA GLY A 269 -11.78 -2.24 -32.56
C GLY A 269 -10.75 -1.15 -32.87
N VAL A 270 -10.96 0.04 -32.33
CA VAL A 270 -10.02 1.16 -32.44
C VAL A 270 -8.69 0.85 -31.72
N ALA A 271 -8.75 0.26 -30.53
CA ALA A 271 -7.54 -0.17 -29.81
C ALA A 271 -6.73 -1.21 -30.62
N GLU A 272 -7.41 -2.16 -31.27
CA GLU A 272 -6.77 -3.16 -32.15
C GLU A 272 -6.09 -2.49 -33.34
N GLU A 273 -6.70 -1.48 -33.98
CA GLU A 273 -6.12 -0.73 -35.08
C GLU A 273 -4.87 0.04 -34.68
N PHE A 274 -4.92 0.75 -33.52
CA PHE A 274 -3.77 1.47 -33.02
C PHE A 274 -2.64 0.54 -32.60
N GLY A 275 -2.97 -0.60 -31.98
CA GLY A 275 -1.97 -1.61 -31.62
C GLY A 275 -1.25 -2.17 -32.85
N LYS A 276 -1.97 -2.52 -33.92
CA LYS A 276 -1.38 -2.96 -35.21
C LYS A 276 -0.48 -1.91 -35.84
N ALA A 277 -0.80 -0.62 -35.64
CA ALA A 277 0.02 0.49 -36.14
C ALA A 277 1.28 0.74 -35.29
N GLY A 278 1.41 0.10 -34.11
CA GLY A 278 2.58 0.23 -33.23
C GLY A 278 2.47 1.35 -32.18
N VAL A 279 1.26 1.82 -31.88
CA VAL A 279 1.01 2.77 -30.78
C VAL A 279 1.32 2.09 -29.45
N ARG A 280 1.98 2.81 -28.55
CA ARG A 280 2.46 2.25 -27.27
C ARG A 280 1.59 2.59 -26.07
N ALA A 281 0.73 3.63 -26.17
CA ALA A 281 -0.09 4.09 -25.04
C ALA A 281 -1.50 4.52 -25.49
N LEU A 282 -2.49 4.14 -24.69
CA LEU A 282 -3.89 4.53 -24.89
C LEU A 282 -4.41 5.34 -23.71
N LEU A 283 -5.13 6.42 -24.01
CA LEU A 283 -5.96 7.16 -23.06
C LEU A 283 -7.42 6.98 -23.49
N VAL A 284 -8.19 6.19 -22.76
CA VAL A 284 -9.58 5.90 -23.12
C VAL A 284 -10.53 6.67 -22.21
N VAL A 285 -11.15 7.74 -22.74
CA VAL A 285 -12.11 8.56 -22.00
C VAL A 285 -13.54 8.04 -22.12
N SER A 286 -13.81 7.16 -23.07
CA SER A 286 -15.12 6.53 -23.25
C SER A 286 -15.56 5.77 -22.02
N ALA A 287 -16.82 5.93 -21.64
CA ALA A 287 -17.44 5.27 -20.49
C ALA A 287 -18.45 4.21 -20.93
N GLY A 288 -18.87 3.33 -20.01
CA GLY A 288 -19.96 2.38 -20.21
C GLY A 288 -19.57 1.15 -21.05
N LEU A 289 -18.30 0.71 -20.97
CA LEU A 289 -17.87 -0.55 -21.58
C LEU A 289 -18.48 -1.73 -20.81
N ASP A 290 -19.11 -2.67 -21.53
CA ASP A 290 -19.50 -3.95 -20.94
C ASP A 290 -18.28 -4.90 -20.79
N ALA A 291 -18.48 -6.05 -20.13
CA ALA A 291 -17.41 -7.01 -19.86
C ALA A 291 -16.74 -7.54 -21.16
N HIS A 292 -17.49 -7.72 -22.25
CA HIS A 292 -16.95 -8.18 -23.52
C HIS A 292 -16.09 -7.09 -24.18
N GLN A 293 -16.55 -5.85 -24.19
CA GLN A 293 -15.82 -4.69 -24.72
C GLN A 293 -14.55 -4.41 -23.91
N ALA A 294 -14.66 -4.50 -22.58
CA ALA A 294 -13.52 -4.40 -21.67
C ALA A 294 -12.47 -5.50 -21.94
N GLY A 295 -12.92 -6.75 -22.07
CA GLY A 295 -12.07 -7.88 -22.44
C GLY A 295 -11.39 -7.70 -23.81
N GLY A 296 -12.08 -7.16 -24.78
CA GLY A 296 -11.54 -6.83 -26.12
C GLY A 296 -10.46 -5.74 -26.05
N LEU A 297 -10.71 -4.66 -25.30
CA LEU A 297 -9.75 -3.57 -25.07
C LEU A 297 -8.47 -4.10 -24.39
N MET A 298 -8.62 -4.84 -23.30
CA MET A 298 -7.47 -5.41 -22.58
C MET A 298 -6.72 -6.45 -23.41
N GLY A 299 -7.46 -7.23 -24.23
CA GLY A 299 -6.88 -8.18 -25.18
C GLY A 299 -5.99 -7.50 -26.21
N ALA A 300 -6.42 -6.36 -26.75
CA ALA A 300 -5.61 -5.54 -27.65
C ALA A 300 -4.38 -4.95 -26.94
N CYS A 301 -4.55 -4.37 -25.75
CA CYS A 301 -3.44 -3.82 -24.96
C CYS A 301 -2.36 -4.88 -24.70
N ARG A 302 -2.77 -6.06 -24.24
CA ARG A 302 -1.84 -7.18 -23.96
C ARG A 302 -1.16 -7.73 -25.22
N ARG A 303 -1.89 -7.83 -26.33
CA ARG A 303 -1.34 -8.35 -27.59
C ARG A 303 -0.28 -7.46 -28.18
N TYR A 304 -0.45 -6.14 -28.09
CA TYR A 304 0.44 -5.16 -28.72
C TYR A 304 1.31 -4.41 -27.70
N GLY A 305 1.29 -4.81 -26.42
CA GLY A 305 2.13 -4.22 -25.38
C GLY A 305 1.81 -2.74 -25.09
N MET A 306 0.55 -2.33 -25.23
CA MET A 306 0.13 -0.95 -25.00
C MET A 306 -0.22 -0.71 -23.52
N ARG A 307 0.26 0.41 -22.94
CA ARG A 307 -0.20 0.87 -21.63
C ARG A 307 -1.53 1.61 -21.76
N LEU A 308 -2.36 1.53 -20.73
CA LEU A 308 -3.72 2.06 -20.76
C LEU A 308 -4.05 2.91 -19.53
N VAL A 309 -4.51 4.15 -19.77
CA VAL A 309 -5.19 4.98 -18.78
C VAL A 309 -6.69 5.00 -19.07
N GLY A 310 -7.50 4.80 -18.04
CA GLY A 310 -8.96 4.67 -18.13
C GLY A 310 -9.42 3.20 -18.24
N PRO A 311 -10.55 2.92 -18.88
CA PRO A 311 -11.56 3.80 -19.46
C PRO A 311 -12.30 4.68 -18.44
N ASN A 312 -13.28 5.50 -18.93
CA ASN A 312 -14.15 6.31 -18.08
C ASN A 312 -13.37 7.33 -17.22
N CYS A 313 -12.44 8.05 -17.82
CA CYS A 313 -11.55 8.99 -17.14
C CYS A 313 -11.66 10.41 -17.68
N LEU A 314 -11.21 11.40 -16.90
CA LEU A 314 -11.15 12.82 -17.28
C LEU A 314 -10.04 13.08 -18.32
N GLY A 315 -8.98 12.27 -18.29
CA GLY A 315 -7.80 12.45 -19.10
C GLY A 315 -6.51 12.52 -18.27
N LEU A 316 -5.44 12.98 -18.91
CA LEU A 316 -4.14 13.19 -18.27
C LEU A 316 -3.51 14.52 -18.72
N ALA A 317 -2.60 15.05 -17.88
CA ALA A 317 -1.80 16.22 -18.22
C ALA A 317 -0.38 16.07 -17.66
N ASN A 318 0.58 16.70 -18.34
CA ASN A 318 1.95 16.87 -17.88
C ASN A 318 2.39 18.30 -18.22
N THR A 319 2.79 19.05 -17.23
CA THR A 319 3.10 20.48 -17.35
C THR A 319 4.59 20.80 -17.48
N GLU A 320 5.44 19.75 -17.58
CA GLU A 320 6.87 19.94 -17.79
C GLU A 320 7.16 20.84 -19.00
N ASP A 321 8.12 21.76 -18.88
CA ASP A 321 8.42 22.79 -19.87
C ASP A 321 8.63 22.27 -21.30
N HIS A 322 9.12 21.05 -21.45
CA HIS A 322 9.38 20.43 -22.74
C HIS A 322 8.25 19.51 -23.23
N VAL A 323 7.13 19.45 -22.51
CA VAL A 323 5.96 18.61 -22.82
C VAL A 323 4.68 19.43 -22.98
N HIS A 324 4.22 20.11 -21.92
CA HIS A 324 2.98 20.92 -21.86
C HIS A 324 1.73 20.18 -22.37
N LEU A 325 1.62 18.88 -22.09
CA LEU A 325 0.47 18.09 -22.54
C LEU A 325 -0.75 18.31 -21.63
N ASP A 326 -1.88 18.73 -22.22
CA ASP A 326 -3.19 18.71 -21.57
C ASP A 326 -4.18 17.89 -22.40
N ALA A 327 -4.16 16.58 -22.19
CA ALA A 327 -5.11 15.65 -22.79
C ALA A 327 -6.33 15.40 -21.87
N THR A 328 -6.80 16.43 -21.17
CA THR A 328 -8.03 16.41 -20.37
C THR A 328 -9.16 17.15 -21.07
N PHE A 329 -10.40 16.91 -20.61
CA PHE A 329 -11.53 17.79 -20.97
C PHE A 329 -11.92 18.73 -19.79
N ALA A 330 -10.97 19.06 -18.92
CA ALA A 330 -11.14 20.10 -17.92
C ALA A 330 -11.37 21.47 -18.56
N ALA A 331 -12.09 22.34 -17.83
CA ALA A 331 -12.40 23.67 -18.33
C ALA A 331 -11.21 24.64 -18.32
N ARG A 332 -10.21 24.35 -17.51
CA ARG A 332 -8.97 25.13 -17.35
C ARG A 332 -7.77 24.23 -17.47
N HIS A 333 -6.69 24.74 -18.07
CA HIS A 333 -5.40 24.05 -18.09
C HIS A 333 -4.78 24.02 -16.69
N PRO A 334 -4.19 22.89 -16.26
CA PRO A 334 -3.37 22.87 -15.05
C PRO A 334 -2.19 23.83 -15.19
N GLY A 335 -1.94 24.65 -14.16
CA GLY A 335 -0.74 25.49 -14.11
C GLY A 335 0.51 24.66 -13.80
N PRO A 336 1.68 25.02 -14.32
CA PRO A 336 2.93 24.29 -14.06
C PRO A 336 3.35 24.40 -12.59
N GLY A 337 3.92 23.32 -12.06
CA GLY A 337 4.42 23.22 -10.67
C GLY A 337 4.84 21.82 -10.30
N THR A 338 4.80 21.50 -9.01
CA THR A 338 5.42 20.31 -8.45
C THR A 338 4.45 19.29 -7.83
N ALA A 339 3.14 19.59 -7.80
CA ALA A 339 2.16 18.64 -7.28
C ALA A 339 1.79 17.57 -8.32
N GLY A 340 2.06 16.30 -8.03
CA GLY A 340 1.56 15.15 -8.78
C GLY A 340 0.15 14.76 -8.31
N VAL A 341 -0.80 14.59 -9.22
CA VAL A 341 -2.20 14.29 -8.88
C VAL A 341 -2.70 13.06 -9.62
N ALA A 342 -3.14 12.02 -8.90
CA ALA A 342 -3.79 10.84 -9.47
C ALA A 342 -5.13 10.54 -8.81
N VAL A 343 -6.18 10.48 -9.60
CA VAL A 343 -7.56 10.32 -9.10
C VAL A 343 -8.33 9.27 -9.89
N GLN A 344 -9.16 8.47 -9.20
CA GLN A 344 -10.11 7.58 -9.89
C GLN A 344 -11.37 8.32 -10.33
N SER A 345 -11.81 9.32 -9.56
CA SER A 345 -12.99 10.12 -9.88
C SER A 345 -12.62 11.40 -10.65
N GLY A 346 -13.13 11.56 -11.87
CA GLY A 346 -12.91 12.77 -12.68
C GLY A 346 -13.44 14.05 -12.01
N GLY A 347 -14.59 13.98 -11.31
CA GLY A 347 -15.15 15.11 -10.57
C GLY A 347 -14.27 15.57 -9.42
N VAL A 348 -13.70 14.63 -8.66
CA VAL A 348 -12.70 14.90 -7.61
C VAL A 348 -11.45 15.53 -8.23
N GLY A 349 -11.02 15.01 -9.39
CA GLY A 349 -9.89 15.56 -10.11
C GLY A 349 -10.07 17.03 -10.48
N ILE A 350 -11.22 17.42 -11.01
CA ILE A 350 -11.55 18.82 -11.32
C ILE A 350 -11.49 19.68 -10.05
N ALA A 351 -12.08 19.22 -8.95
CA ALA A 351 -12.11 19.94 -7.69
C ALA A 351 -10.70 20.15 -7.11
N LEU A 352 -9.82 19.15 -7.24
CA LEU A 352 -8.41 19.28 -6.82
C LEU A 352 -7.64 20.23 -7.71
N LEU A 353 -7.76 20.13 -9.04
CA LEU A 353 -7.11 21.06 -9.96
C LEU A 353 -7.53 22.52 -9.73
N ASP A 354 -8.84 22.76 -9.53
CA ASP A 354 -9.35 24.09 -9.20
C ASP A 354 -8.86 24.58 -7.83
N GLY A 355 -8.77 23.68 -6.83
CA GLY A 355 -8.24 24.00 -5.51
C GLY A 355 -6.77 24.40 -5.57
N LEU A 356 -5.94 23.58 -6.21
CA LEU A 356 -4.52 23.85 -6.39
C LEU A 356 -4.26 25.14 -7.19
N ALA A 357 -5.05 25.41 -8.22
CA ALA A 357 -4.96 26.65 -8.99
C ALA A 357 -5.28 27.89 -8.12
N ARG A 358 -6.27 27.83 -7.23
CA ARG A 358 -6.56 28.90 -6.28
C ARG A 358 -5.42 29.13 -5.30
N LEU A 359 -4.78 28.08 -4.84
CA LEU A 359 -3.59 28.14 -3.96
C LEU A 359 -2.33 28.55 -4.70
N ARG A 360 -2.36 28.65 -6.03
CA ARG A 360 -1.16 28.87 -6.88
C ARG A 360 -0.10 27.77 -6.71
N ILE A 361 -0.53 26.61 -6.26
CA ILE A 361 0.28 25.39 -6.28
C ILE A 361 0.13 24.80 -7.68
N GLY A 362 1.21 24.73 -8.42
CA GLY A 362 1.20 24.16 -9.76
C GLY A 362 1.20 22.64 -9.72
N VAL A 363 0.83 22.04 -10.85
CA VAL A 363 0.76 20.59 -11.03
C VAL A 363 1.91 20.15 -11.90
N SER A 364 2.68 19.12 -11.51
CA SER A 364 3.70 18.50 -12.36
C SER A 364 3.03 17.59 -13.40
N SER A 365 2.16 16.70 -12.92
CA SER A 365 1.36 15.85 -13.77
C SER A 365 0.03 15.49 -13.10
N PHE A 366 -1.00 15.29 -13.93
CA PHE A 366 -2.33 14.90 -13.54
C PHE A 366 -2.76 13.66 -14.30
N VAL A 367 -3.28 12.63 -13.61
CA VAL A 367 -3.85 11.44 -14.26
C VAL A 367 -5.19 11.09 -13.62
N SER A 368 -6.24 11.09 -14.44
CA SER A 368 -7.52 10.49 -14.06
C SER A 368 -7.53 9.02 -14.47
N LEU A 369 -7.50 8.13 -13.49
CA LEU A 369 -7.38 6.68 -13.70
C LEU A 369 -8.68 6.02 -14.18
N GLY A 370 -9.84 6.63 -13.89
CA GLY A 370 -11.16 6.08 -14.25
C GLY A 370 -11.40 4.69 -13.65
N ASP A 371 -11.87 3.75 -14.48
CA ASP A 371 -12.09 2.35 -14.08
C ASP A 371 -10.80 1.57 -13.84
N LYS A 372 -9.66 2.15 -14.16
CA LYS A 372 -8.31 1.69 -13.81
C LYS A 372 -8.03 0.25 -14.24
N TYR A 373 -8.04 -0.01 -15.54
CA TYR A 373 -7.80 -1.36 -16.06
C TYR A 373 -6.31 -1.76 -16.09
N ASP A 374 -5.38 -0.79 -16.24
CA ASP A 374 -3.93 -1.04 -16.27
C ASP A 374 -3.21 -0.04 -15.34
N VAL A 375 -2.97 1.19 -15.78
CA VAL A 375 -2.24 2.20 -14.99
C VAL A 375 -2.95 2.50 -13.68
N SER A 376 -2.19 2.53 -12.59
CA SER A 376 -2.68 2.63 -11.22
C SER A 376 -1.95 3.73 -10.43
N GLY A 377 -2.36 3.95 -9.17
CA GLY A 377 -1.65 4.83 -8.25
C GLY A 377 -0.22 4.39 -7.98
N ASN A 378 0.09 3.11 -8.09
CA ASN A 378 1.44 2.58 -7.92
C ASN A 378 2.38 3.05 -9.04
N ASP A 379 1.92 3.00 -10.30
CA ASP A 379 2.67 3.49 -11.45
C ASP A 379 2.94 5.00 -11.32
N MET A 380 1.95 5.76 -10.85
CA MET A 380 2.11 7.20 -10.66
C MET A 380 3.08 7.55 -9.54
N LEU A 381 3.06 6.85 -8.41
CA LEU A 381 4.03 7.05 -7.33
C LEU A 381 5.46 6.77 -7.80
N GLN A 382 5.67 5.69 -8.57
CA GLN A 382 6.98 5.36 -9.14
C GLN A 382 7.44 6.40 -10.18
N TRP A 383 6.51 6.92 -10.98
CA TRP A 383 6.78 7.99 -11.91
C TRP A 383 7.26 9.24 -11.18
N TRP A 384 6.51 9.73 -10.20
CA TRP A 384 6.84 10.95 -9.46
C TRP A 384 8.15 10.86 -8.67
N GLU A 385 8.47 9.69 -8.13
CA GLU A 385 9.77 9.45 -7.49
C GLU A 385 10.95 9.64 -8.46
N SER A 386 10.71 9.47 -9.76
CA SER A 386 11.75 9.40 -10.80
C SER A 386 11.71 10.56 -11.80
N ASP A 387 10.66 11.36 -11.84
CA ASP A 387 10.49 12.43 -12.86
C ASP A 387 11.38 13.66 -12.64
N GLY A 388 11.87 13.85 -11.40
CA GLY A 388 12.74 14.96 -11.02
C GLY A 388 12.01 16.30 -10.84
N HIS A 389 10.69 16.33 -10.89
CA HIS A 389 9.86 17.53 -10.84
C HIS A 389 8.81 17.51 -9.73
N THR A 390 8.34 16.34 -9.35
CA THR A 390 7.27 16.18 -8.35
C THR A 390 7.86 16.15 -6.94
N ASP A 391 7.36 17.00 -6.05
CA ASP A 391 7.72 17.04 -4.64
C ASP A 391 6.54 16.82 -3.67
N LEU A 392 5.32 16.74 -4.20
CA LEU A 392 4.09 16.50 -3.46
C LEU A 392 3.18 15.57 -4.25
N ALA A 393 2.83 14.41 -3.71
CA ALA A 393 1.91 13.45 -4.33
C ALA A 393 0.51 13.53 -3.70
N MET A 394 -0.52 13.67 -4.53
CA MET A 394 -1.92 13.74 -4.10
C MET A 394 -2.73 12.64 -4.77
N LEU A 395 -3.37 11.79 -3.96
CA LEU A 395 -4.10 10.62 -4.42
C LEU A 395 -5.58 10.69 -4.03
N HIS A 396 -6.44 10.20 -4.91
CA HIS A 396 -7.81 9.80 -4.58
C HIS A 396 -8.09 8.44 -5.20
N LEU A 397 -7.96 7.38 -4.42
CA LEU A 397 -8.07 6.00 -4.88
C LEU A 397 -9.22 5.27 -4.18
N GLU A 398 -10.09 4.67 -4.95
CA GLU A 398 -11.19 3.81 -4.47
C GLU A 398 -10.73 2.35 -4.33
N SER A 399 -9.70 1.96 -5.09
CA SER A 399 -9.06 0.65 -5.05
C SER A 399 -7.56 0.76 -5.32
N PHE A 400 -6.75 -0.19 -4.81
CA PHE A 400 -5.29 -0.08 -4.79
C PHE A 400 -4.57 -1.02 -5.79
N GLY A 401 -5.31 -1.89 -6.46
CA GLY A 401 -4.69 -2.79 -7.41
C GLY A 401 -3.98 -3.97 -6.78
N ASN A 402 -2.66 -3.91 -6.68
CA ASN A 402 -1.86 -4.77 -5.83
C ASN A 402 -1.47 -3.99 -4.56
N PRO A 403 -2.22 -4.09 -3.46
CA PRO A 403 -2.00 -3.25 -2.29
C PRO A 403 -0.69 -3.54 -1.57
N ARG A 404 -0.15 -4.76 -1.65
CA ARG A 404 1.15 -5.09 -1.04
C ARG A 404 2.30 -4.39 -1.76
N ALA A 405 2.31 -4.44 -3.09
CA ALA A 405 3.26 -3.67 -3.89
C ALA A 405 3.05 -2.16 -3.69
N PHE A 406 1.79 -1.69 -3.63
CA PHE A 406 1.45 -0.29 -3.35
C PHE A 406 1.96 0.15 -1.98
N SER A 407 1.79 -0.67 -0.92
CA SER A 407 2.28 -0.36 0.43
C SER A 407 3.78 -0.13 0.47
N ARG A 408 4.57 -1.00 -0.19
CA ARG A 408 6.03 -0.86 -0.26
C ARG A 408 6.44 0.38 -1.06
N THR A 409 5.88 0.56 -2.24
CA THR A 409 6.13 1.74 -3.09
C THR A 409 5.77 3.03 -2.36
N ALA A 410 4.57 3.09 -1.76
CA ALA A 410 4.12 4.28 -1.04
C ALA A 410 5.00 4.60 0.17
N ARG A 411 5.43 3.59 0.95
CA ARG A 411 6.35 3.76 2.08
C ARG A 411 7.70 4.34 1.62
N ARG A 412 8.23 3.88 0.50
CA ARG A 412 9.47 4.38 -0.09
C ARG A 412 9.30 5.83 -0.57
N VAL A 413 8.27 6.09 -1.35
CA VAL A 413 7.98 7.44 -1.90
C VAL A 413 7.66 8.43 -0.79
N ALA A 414 6.90 8.03 0.24
CA ALA A 414 6.56 8.87 1.38
C ALA A 414 7.78 9.31 2.21
N ARG A 415 8.90 8.59 2.14
CA ARG A 415 10.17 9.07 2.72
C ARG A 415 10.83 10.16 1.91
N ALA A 416 10.64 10.18 0.60
CA ALA A 416 11.22 11.17 -0.30
C ALA A 416 10.35 12.43 -0.42
N MET A 417 9.02 12.27 -0.48
CA MET A 417 8.07 13.37 -0.64
C MET A 417 6.77 13.11 0.13
N PRO A 418 5.99 14.14 0.51
CA PRO A 418 4.65 13.97 1.06
C PRO A 418 3.73 13.22 0.11
N VAL A 419 3.01 12.23 0.64
CA VAL A 419 1.93 11.53 -0.07
C VAL A 419 0.63 11.77 0.69
N LEU A 420 -0.30 12.47 0.08
CA LEU A 420 -1.60 12.82 0.64
C LEU A 420 -2.71 12.02 -0.03
N THR A 421 -3.75 11.67 0.71
CA THR A 421 -4.95 11.05 0.15
C THR A 421 -6.22 11.51 0.85
N VAL A 422 -7.36 11.49 0.14
CA VAL A 422 -8.68 11.58 0.78
C VAL A 422 -9.17 10.17 1.08
N ASP A 423 -9.42 9.85 2.36
CA ASP A 423 -10.00 8.58 2.79
C ASP A 423 -11.52 8.57 2.53
N ALA A 424 -11.90 8.20 1.31
CA ALA A 424 -13.29 8.09 0.87
C ALA A 424 -13.93 6.75 1.28
N GLY A 425 -15.26 6.70 1.42
CA GLY A 425 -15.97 5.45 1.75
C GLY A 425 -15.78 4.98 3.19
N ARG A 426 -15.56 5.89 4.16
CA ARG A 426 -15.41 5.55 5.59
C ARG A 426 -16.71 5.07 6.23
N SER A 427 -17.84 5.66 5.86
CA SER A 427 -19.15 5.27 6.36
C SER A 427 -19.74 4.12 5.55
N GLU A 428 -20.70 3.40 6.12
CA GLU A 428 -21.44 2.35 5.43
C GLU A 428 -22.12 2.88 4.17
N ALA A 429 -22.74 4.05 4.24
CA ALA A 429 -23.35 4.71 3.08
C ALA A 429 -22.32 5.05 2.00
N GLY A 430 -21.16 5.56 2.41
CA GLY A 430 -20.03 5.84 1.49
C GLY A 430 -19.49 4.57 0.83
N ARG A 431 -19.38 3.46 1.56
CA ARG A 431 -18.96 2.17 0.99
C ARG A 431 -19.98 1.62 -0.01
N ARG A 432 -21.28 1.70 0.30
CA ARG A 432 -22.33 1.29 -0.67
C ARG A 432 -22.30 2.15 -1.93
N ALA A 433 -22.09 3.45 -1.80
CA ALA A 433 -21.95 4.35 -2.95
C ALA A 433 -20.72 4.00 -3.80
N ALA A 434 -19.56 3.78 -3.18
CA ALA A 434 -18.33 3.39 -3.88
C ALA A 434 -18.48 2.05 -4.61
N ALA A 435 -19.09 1.04 -3.99
CA ALA A 435 -19.36 -0.25 -4.61
C ALA A 435 -20.32 -0.17 -5.81
N SER A 436 -21.22 0.83 -5.82
CA SER A 436 -22.11 1.09 -6.96
C SER A 436 -21.43 1.81 -8.12
N HIS A 437 -20.35 2.55 -7.85
CA HIS A 437 -19.59 3.33 -8.86
C HIS A 437 -18.49 2.54 -9.54
N THR A 438 -17.85 1.65 -8.80
CA THR A 438 -16.74 0.84 -9.31
C THR A 438 -17.06 -0.65 -9.14
N ALA A 439 -16.76 -1.47 -10.15
CA ALA A 439 -16.89 -2.93 -10.08
C ALA A 439 -15.94 -3.56 -9.03
N ALA A 440 -15.08 -2.77 -8.39
CA ALA A 440 -14.20 -3.19 -7.32
C ALA A 440 -14.93 -3.16 -5.97
N ALA A 441 -14.81 -4.23 -5.18
CA ALA A 441 -15.30 -4.26 -3.81
C ALA A 441 -14.67 -3.12 -2.99
N ALA A 442 -15.49 -2.39 -2.24
CA ALA A 442 -15.02 -1.32 -1.37
C ALA A 442 -14.12 -1.89 -0.28
N THR A 443 -12.89 -1.41 -0.19
CA THR A 443 -11.93 -1.83 0.83
C THR A 443 -12.41 -1.47 2.24
N PRO A 444 -12.34 -2.39 3.23
CA PRO A 444 -12.69 -2.09 4.61
C PRO A 444 -11.89 -0.90 5.17
N THR A 445 -12.52 -0.08 5.99
CA THR A 445 -11.91 1.14 6.56
C THR A 445 -10.66 0.83 7.37
N MET A 446 -10.70 -0.23 8.18
CA MET A 446 -9.58 -0.67 9.01
C MET A 446 -8.35 -1.05 8.17
N THR A 447 -8.56 -1.76 7.06
CA THR A 447 -7.49 -2.16 6.13
C THR A 447 -6.82 -0.94 5.49
N ARG A 448 -7.64 0.04 5.03
CA ARG A 448 -7.08 1.28 4.45
C ARG A 448 -6.30 2.09 5.47
N GLN A 449 -6.81 2.23 6.68
CA GLN A 449 -6.11 2.96 7.74
C GLN A 449 -4.78 2.29 8.11
N ALA A 450 -4.75 0.96 8.21
CA ALA A 450 -3.51 0.21 8.40
C ALA A 450 -2.51 0.50 7.29
N LEU A 451 -2.95 0.42 6.02
CA LEU A 451 -2.13 0.73 4.85
C LEU A 451 -1.55 2.15 4.92
N PHE A 452 -2.40 3.16 5.14
CA PHE A 452 -1.97 4.56 5.15
C PHE A 452 -0.97 4.84 6.28
N THR A 453 -1.24 4.35 7.48
CA THR A 453 -0.35 4.52 8.63
C THR A 453 1.02 3.89 8.39
N GLN A 454 1.05 2.63 7.94
CA GLN A 454 2.31 1.91 7.69
C GLN A 454 3.10 2.49 6.51
N ALA A 455 2.41 2.97 5.48
CA ALA A 455 3.04 3.56 4.30
C ALA A 455 3.44 5.03 4.49
N GLY A 456 3.07 5.68 5.60
CA GLY A 456 3.35 7.11 5.83
C GLY A 456 2.53 8.03 4.94
N ILE A 457 1.35 7.58 4.51
CA ILE A 457 0.41 8.37 3.72
C ILE A 457 -0.44 9.22 4.66
N THR A 458 -0.46 10.52 4.45
CA THR A 458 -1.34 11.43 5.17
C THR A 458 -2.76 11.33 4.63
N ALA A 459 -3.64 10.69 5.40
CA ALA A 459 -5.04 10.47 5.03
C ALA A 459 -5.93 11.55 5.63
N THR A 460 -6.60 12.34 4.78
CA THR A 460 -7.50 13.41 5.15
C THR A 460 -8.97 12.99 5.00
N ARG A 461 -9.89 13.71 5.64
CA ARG A 461 -11.32 13.39 5.63
C ARG A 461 -12.09 14.04 4.49
N THR A 462 -11.58 15.17 3.99
CA THR A 462 -12.22 15.97 2.95
C THR A 462 -11.18 16.51 1.96
N ILE A 463 -11.65 16.91 0.77
CA ILE A 463 -10.80 17.60 -0.22
C ILE A 463 -10.27 18.94 0.35
N GLY A 464 -11.10 19.65 1.17
CA GLY A 464 -10.67 20.89 1.83
C GLY A 464 -9.47 20.64 2.75
N GLU A 465 -9.59 19.66 3.65
CA GLU A 465 -8.50 19.27 4.56
C GLU A 465 -7.24 18.80 3.80
N LEU A 466 -7.41 18.11 2.66
CA LEU A 466 -6.30 17.73 1.79
C LEU A 466 -5.57 18.97 1.26
N LEU A 467 -6.31 19.96 0.75
CA LEU A 467 -5.76 21.21 0.22
C LEU A 467 -5.13 22.08 1.32
N ASP A 468 -5.72 22.14 2.50
CA ASP A 468 -5.17 22.85 3.67
C ASP A 468 -3.81 22.26 4.08
N THR A 469 -3.74 20.92 4.13
CA THR A 469 -2.50 20.21 4.45
C THR A 469 -1.45 20.38 3.34
N ALA A 470 -1.88 20.30 2.09
CA ALA A 470 -1.00 20.53 0.92
C ALA A 470 -0.42 21.96 0.93
N ALA A 471 -1.23 22.97 1.28
CA ALA A 471 -0.81 24.35 1.39
C ALA A 471 0.31 24.53 2.43
N LEU A 472 0.18 23.89 3.60
CA LEU A 472 1.20 23.95 4.64
C LEU A 472 2.49 23.21 4.23
N LEU A 473 2.37 22.00 3.69
CA LEU A 473 3.52 21.20 3.25
C LEU A 473 4.29 21.84 2.11
N HIS A 474 3.60 22.56 1.23
CA HIS A 474 4.21 23.32 0.13
C HIS A 474 4.93 24.58 0.62
N ALA A 475 4.38 25.23 1.65
CA ALA A 475 4.78 26.57 2.07
C ALA A 475 5.82 26.60 3.19
N GLN A 476 5.85 25.59 4.08
CA GLN A 476 6.57 25.63 5.34
C GLN A 476 7.37 24.35 5.61
N PRO A 477 8.47 24.43 6.39
CA PRO A 477 9.19 23.25 6.84
C PRO A 477 8.30 22.40 7.77
N LEU A 478 8.65 21.13 7.93
CA LEU A 478 8.00 20.24 8.89
C LEU A 478 8.32 20.70 10.33
N PRO A 479 7.33 20.66 11.26
CA PRO A 479 7.59 20.91 12.68
C PRO A 479 8.46 19.82 13.29
N ALA A 480 9.27 20.14 14.29
CA ALA A 480 10.09 19.15 15.00
C ALA A 480 9.30 18.24 15.95
N GLY A 481 8.06 18.63 16.27
CA GLY A 481 7.16 17.89 17.15
C GLY A 481 5.77 18.50 17.18
N THR A 482 5.03 18.29 18.25
CA THR A 482 3.61 18.67 18.39
C THR A 482 3.37 19.94 19.20
N LYS A 483 4.42 20.59 19.71
CA LYS A 483 4.28 21.77 20.57
C LYS A 483 4.00 23.02 19.74
N VAL A 484 2.95 23.77 20.07
CA VAL A 484 2.52 24.98 19.36
C VAL A 484 2.52 26.17 20.28
N ALA A 485 3.16 27.28 19.87
CA ALA A 485 2.97 28.56 20.46
C ALA A 485 1.83 29.29 19.73
N VAL A 486 0.81 29.71 20.46
CA VAL A 486 -0.34 30.44 19.92
C VAL A 486 -0.14 31.92 20.22
N VAL A 487 -0.22 32.77 19.20
CA VAL A 487 -0.14 34.23 19.32
C VAL A 487 -1.44 34.83 18.81
N SER A 488 -2.02 35.78 19.58
CA SER A 488 -3.24 36.44 19.11
C SER A 488 -3.30 37.89 19.55
N ASN A 489 -3.86 38.77 18.71
CA ASN A 489 -4.18 40.16 19.07
C ASN A 489 -5.57 40.31 19.71
N ALA A 490 -6.24 39.19 20.01
CA ALA A 490 -7.55 39.13 20.66
C ALA A 490 -7.64 37.89 21.55
N GLY A 491 -7.76 38.05 22.85
CA GLY A 491 -7.69 36.95 23.83
C GLY A 491 -8.67 35.82 23.52
N GLY A 492 -9.93 36.10 23.14
CA GLY A 492 -10.89 35.07 22.79
C GLY A 492 -10.53 34.24 21.55
N ALA A 493 -9.89 34.83 20.55
CA ALA A 493 -9.41 34.13 19.37
C ALA A 493 -8.20 33.25 19.70
N GLY A 494 -7.33 33.70 20.61
CA GLY A 494 -6.24 32.89 21.15
C GLY A 494 -6.74 31.64 21.89
N VAL A 495 -7.79 31.76 22.71
CA VAL A 495 -8.40 30.62 23.42
C VAL A 495 -8.95 29.60 22.41
N LEU A 496 -9.74 30.03 21.44
CA LEU A 496 -10.30 29.14 20.40
C LEU A 496 -9.18 28.45 19.59
N ALA A 497 -8.09 29.13 19.30
CA ALA A 497 -6.95 28.53 18.60
C ALA A 497 -6.21 27.47 19.46
N ALA A 498 -6.12 27.70 20.77
CA ALA A 498 -5.54 26.72 21.68
C ALA A 498 -6.42 25.47 21.83
N ASP A 499 -7.74 25.65 21.91
CA ASP A 499 -8.71 24.54 21.93
C ASP A 499 -8.61 23.74 20.64
N ALA A 500 -8.59 24.40 19.47
CA ALA A 500 -8.45 23.75 18.18
C ALA A 500 -7.14 22.95 18.06
N CYS A 501 -6.03 23.47 18.58
CA CYS A 501 -4.77 22.74 18.62
C CYS A 501 -4.86 21.48 19.50
N THR A 502 -5.48 21.61 20.68
CA THR A 502 -5.63 20.49 21.62
C THR A 502 -6.55 19.41 21.05
N ASP A 503 -7.68 19.80 20.43
CA ASP A 503 -8.62 18.88 19.77
C ASP A 503 -7.99 18.16 18.58
N ALA A 504 -7.03 18.80 17.90
CA ALA A 504 -6.24 18.19 16.83
C ALA A 504 -5.09 17.27 17.35
N GLY A 505 -4.90 17.15 18.67
CA GLY A 505 -3.84 16.33 19.27
C GLY A 505 -2.47 17.03 19.37
N LEU A 506 -2.45 18.35 19.16
CA LEU A 506 -1.26 19.17 19.39
C LEU A 506 -1.17 19.61 20.87
N VAL A 507 0.00 20.01 21.29
CA VAL A 507 0.26 20.44 22.67
C VAL A 507 0.52 21.95 22.69
N VAL A 508 -0.22 22.69 23.52
CA VAL A 508 0.01 24.12 23.77
C VAL A 508 0.70 24.23 25.14
N PRO A 509 2.06 24.22 25.20
CA PRO A 509 2.79 24.18 26.47
C PRO A 509 2.81 25.56 27.14
N GLU A 510 2.91 25.60 28.49
CA GLU A 510 3.30 26.82 29.18
C GLU A 510 4.73 27.20 28.77
N LEU A 511 4.95 28.50 28.57
CA LEU A 511 6.26 29.04 28.22
C LEU A 511 7.11 29.23 29.50
N GLY A 512 8.40 28.99 29.38
CA GLY A 512 9.34 29.20 30.48
C GLY A 512 9.43 30.66 30.94
N ALA A 513 9.68 30.91 32.22
CA ALA A 513 9.68 32.26 32.80
C ALA A 513 10.60 33.24 32.05
N ASP A 514 11.80 32.78 31.64
CA ASP A 514 12.77 33.63 30.94
C ASP A 514 12.20 34.11 29.57
N LEU A 515 11.53 33.20 28.84
CA LEU A 515 10.89 33.55 27.56
C LEU A 515 9.69 34.47 27.78
N VAL A 516 8.90 34.24 28.84
CA VAL A 516 7.77 35.11 29.21
C VAL A 516 8.27 36.53 29.49
N ASP A 517 9.35 36.68 30.27
CA ASP A 517 9.93 38.00 30.61
C ASP A 517 10.47 38.70 29.34
N GLU A 518 11.14 37.98 28.43
CA GLU A 518 11.60 38.52 27.15
C GLU A 518 10.42 38.99 26.26
N LEU A 519 9.37 38.18 26.15
CA LEU A 519 8.16 38.53 25.40
C LEU A 519 7.47 39.77 25.99
N LEU A 520 7.29 39.82 27.29
CA LEU A 520 6.66 40.98 27.95
C LEU A 520 7.50 42.25 27.78
N GLY A 521 8.81 42.14 27.64
CA GLY A 521 9.72 43.25 27.35
C GLY A 521 9.54 43.81 25.93
N LEU A 522 9.02 43.02 24.98
CA LEU A 522 8.78 43.41 23.58
C LEU A 522 7.35 43.89 23.37
N LEU A 523 6.39 43.40 24.11
CA LEU A 523 4.97 43.54 23.88
C LEU A 523 4.37 44.77 24.57
N PRO A 524 3.19 45.28 24.08
CA PRO A 524 2.55 46.44 24.69
C PRO A 524 2.08 46.13 26.15
N GLN A 525 1.86 47.20 26.92
CA GLN A 525 1.34 47.08 28.25
C GLN A 525 -0.04 46.38 28.29
N GLY A 526 -0.18 45.39 29.15
CA GLY A 526 -1.40 44.59 29.28
C GLY A 526 -1.37 43.30 28.44
N ALA A 527 -0.32 43.03 27.64
CA ALA A 527 -0.11 41.73 27.01
C ALA A 527 0.13 40.63 28.03
N THR A 528 -0.18 39.39 27.68
CA THR A 528 0.14 38.17 28.45
C THR A 528 0.96 37.20 27.59
N ALA A 529 1.94 36.55 28.18
CA ALA A 529 2.88 35.69 27.46
C ALA A 529 2.87 34.24 27.96
N THR A 530 1.74 33.75 28.50
CA THR A 530 1.65 32.42 29.11
C THR A 530 1.37 31.28 28.12
N ASN A 531 1.10 31.55 26.89
CA ASN A 531 0.62 30.65 25.81
C ASN A 531 -0.82 30.13 26.06
N PRO A 532 -1.83 30.69 25.37
CA PRO A 532 -1.66 31.66 24.26
C PRO A 532 -1.02 32.99 24.67
N VAL A 533 -0.16 33.51 23.80
CA VAL A 533 0.41 34.86 23.94
C VAL A 533 -0.61 35.89 23.42
N ASP A 534 -1.26 36.63 24.34
CA ASP A 534 -2.16 37.73 23.96
C ASP A 534 -1.35 39.02 23.82
N VAL A 535 -1.10 39.43 22.60
CA VAL A 535 -0.35 40.63 22.26
C VAL A 535 -1.20 41.89 22.31
N THR A 536 -2.49 41.76 22.60
CA THR A 536 -3.53 42.80 22.66
C THR A 536 -3.82 43.49 21.31
N ALA A 537 -4.92 44.22 21.23
CA ALA A 537 -5.27 45.03 20.06
C ALA A 537 -4.34 46.23 19.79
N ALA A 538 -3.47 46.55 20.74
CA ALA A 538 -2.57 47.69 20.68
C ALA A 538 -1.17 47.33 20.15
N VAL A 539 -0.92 46.08 19.77
CA VAL A 539 0.34 45.61 19.19
C VAL A 539 0.61 46.32 17.86
N ASP A 540 1.81 46.76 17.69
CA ASP A 540 2.27 47.26 16.39
C ASP A 540 3.00 46.18 15.56
N GLU A 541 3.29 46.52 14.29
CA GLU A 541 3.89 45.58 13.35
C GLU A 541 5.29 45.11 13.80
N GLU A 542 6.12 46.00 14.39
CA GLU A 542 7.47 45.67 14.82
C GLU A 542 7.45 44.73 16.03
N GLN A 543 6.58 45.00 16.98
CA GLN A 543 6.35 44.18 18.19
C GLN A 543 5.88 42.78 17.81
N LEU A 544 4.90 42.65 16.93
CA LEU A 544 4.38 41.35 16.46
C LEU A 544 5.47 40.55 15.73
N ARG A 545 6.24 41.21 14.84
CA ARG A 545 7.36 40.58 14.14
C ARG A 545 8.44 40.10 15.10
N ALA A 546 8.80 40.90 16.10
CA ALA A 546 9.78 40.55 17.12
C ALA A 546 9.29 39.32 17.96
N CYS A 547 8.02 39.32 18.34
CA CYS A 547 7.39 38.21 19.07
C CYS A 547 7.45 36.89 18.25
N ILE A 548 7.02 36.90 17.00
CA ILE A 548 7.06 35.72 16.11
C ILE A 548 8.51 35.23 15.95
N SER A 549 9.43 36.15 15.71
CA SER A 549 10.84 35.89 15.53
C SER A 549 11.49 35.26 16.78
N LEU A 550 11.11 35.73 17.97
CA LEU A 550 11.58 35.17 19.25
C LEU A 550 11.06 33.75 19.45
N LEU A 551 9.75 33.53 19.29
CA LEU A 551 9.12 32.23 19.48
C LEU A 551 9.65 31.17 18.51
N THR A 552 9.87 31.53 17.25
CA THR A 552 10.41 30.59 16.24
C THR A 552 11.84 30.19 16.53
N ARG A 553 12.65 31.05 17.16
CA ARG A 553 14.08 30.78 17.48
C ARG A 553 14.31 30.12 18.82
N HIS A 554 13.49 30.39 19.83
CA HIS A 554 13.74 29.99 21.22
C HIS A 554 13.67 28.47 21.45
N GLY A 555 12.88 27.72 20.73
CA GLY A 555 12.79 26.25 20.91
C GLY A 555 11.76 25.76 21.91
N ALA A 556 10.98 26.63 22.51
CA ALA A 556 9.90 26.26 23.43
C ALA A 556 8.71 25.58 22.70
N ALA A 557 8.54 25.89 21.41
CA ALA A 557 7.49 25.33 20.56
C ALA A 557 8.09 24.83 19.24
N ASP A 558 7.40 23.90 18.59
CA ASP A 558 7.79 23.29 17.31
C ASP A 558 7.14 24.02 16.11
N ALA A 559 6.09 24.80 16.38
CA ALA A 559 5.38 25.65 15.40
C ALA A 559 4.79 26.89 16.08
N VAL A 560 4.50 27.94 15.31
CA VAL A 560 3.83 29.16 15.77
C VAL A 560 2.54 29.35 14.97
N LEU A 561 1.40 29.43 15.68
CA LEU A 561 0.10 29.73 15.12
C LEU A 561 -0.32 31.15 15.50
N VAL A 562 -0.45 32.04 14.51
CA VAL A 562 -0.73 33.46 14.72
C VAL A 562 -2.16 33.79 14.29
N THR A 563 -3.03 34.13 15.23
CA THR A 563 -4.42 34.52 14.96
C THR A 563 -4.57 36.03 15.00
N LEU A 564 -4.93 36.64 13.86
CA LEU A 564 -5.08 38.07 13.72
C LEU A 564 -6.53 38.44 13.39
N VAL A 565 -7.14 39.16 14.33
CA VAL A 565 -8.48 39.74 14.14
C VAL A 565 -8.36 41.18 13.71
N PRO A 566 -9.00 41.64 12.63
CA PRO A 566 -8.97 43.06 12.23
C PRO A 566 -9.66 43.91 13.30
N THR A 567 -8.92 44.88 13.85
CA THR A 567 -9.37 45.79 14.88
C THR A 567 -9.47 47.23 14.37
N ALA A 568 -10.36 48.00 14.96
CA ALA A 568 -10.47 49.45 14.66
C ALA A 568 -9.21 50.20 15.11
N VAL A 569 -8.47 49.67 16.07
CA VAL A 569 -7.20 50.26 16.55
C VAL A 569 -6.14 50.18 15.46
N ALA A 570 -5.88 48.99 14.92
CA ALA A 570 -4.95 48.80 13.81
C ALA A 570 -5.34 49.63 12.58
N ALA A 571 -6.65 49.65 12.23
CA ALA A 571 -7.14 50.47 11.15
C ALA A 571 -6.92 51.98 11.36
N ALA A 572 -7.04 52.48 12.62
CA ALA A 572 -6.87 53.87 12.97
C ALA A 572 -5.37 54.31 12.99
N THR A 573 -4.46 53.39 13.34
CA THR A 573 -3.03 53.64 13.40
C THR A 573 -2.32 53.42 12.06
N GLY A 574 -3.00 52.75 11.11
CA GLY A 574 -2.44 52.32 9.83
C GLY A 574 -1.51 51.11 9.90
N GLU A 575 -1.55 50.36 11.03
CA GLU A 575 -0.76 49.16 11.21
C GLU A 575 -1.27 48.00 10.34
N ASP A 576 -0.39 47.38 9.60
CA ASP A 576 -0.67 46.18 8.83
C ASP A 576 -0.06 44.95 9.51
N LEU A 577 -0.85 44.34 10.42
CA LEU A 577 -0.39 43.15 11.17
C LEU A 577 -0.18 41.92 10.25
N VAL A 578 -0.80 41.87 9.09
CA VAL A 578 -0.53 40.82 8.08
C VAL A 578 0.84 41.07 7.45
N HIS A 579 1.21 42.33 7.26
CA HIS A 579 2.56 42.70 6.78
C HIS A 579 3.65 42.26 7.80
N ALA A 580 3.37 42.27 9.09
CA ALA A 580 4.31 41.76 10.09
C ALA A 580 4.67 40.27 9.86
N LEU A 581 3.70 39.45 9.42
CA LEU A 581 3.92 38.02 9.09
C LEU A 581 4.79 37.87 7.84
N THR A 582 4.53 38.69 6.82
CA THR A 582 5.18 38.57 5.51
C THR A 582 6.53 39.30 5.45
N SER A 583 6.84 40.21 6.38
CA SER A 583 8.08 40.93 6.50
C SER A 583 9.06 40.38 7.55
N THR A 584 8.74 39.23 8.17
CA THR A 584 9.67 38.59 9.09
C THR A 584 10.88 38.05 8.34
N PRO A 585 12.13 38.49 8.66
CA PRO A 585 13.30 38.16 7.87
C PRO A 585 13.73 36.70 7.94
N GLY A 586 14.18 36.16 6.82
CA GLY A 586 14.90 34.89 6.69
C GLY A 586 14.06 33.65 6.74
N PRO A 587 14.60 32.47 6.37
CA PRO A 587 13.90 31.22 6.54
C PRO A 587 13.68 30.98 8.03
N LEU A 588 12.42 30.91 8.43
CA LEU A 588 12.06 30.62 9.82
C LEU A 588 12.45 29.18 10.14
N PRO A 589 13.12 28.92 11.28
CA PRO A 589 13.56 27.57 11.63
C PRO A 589 12.40 26.64 12.00
N ARG A 590 11.21 27.19 12.16
CA ARG A 590 9.97 26.49 12.51
C ARG A 590 8.81 27.03 11.69
N PRO A 591 7.80 26.18 11.37
CA PRO A 591 6.64 26.63 10.64
C PRO A 591 5.84 27.70 11.37
N VAL A 592 5.42 28.68 10.61
CA VAL A 592 4.50 29.76 11.03
C VAL A 592 3.24 29.68 10.17
N LEU A 593 2.08 29.60 10.84
CA LEU A 593 0.78 29.61 10.21
C LEU A 593 0.01 30.83 10.70
N ALA A 594 -0.79 31.41 9.82
CA ALA A 594 -1.72 32.45 10.20
C ALA A 594 -3.17 31.95 10.22
N VAL A 595 -3.97 32.54 11.11
CA VAL A 595 -5.44 32.42 11.11
C VAL A 595 -6.00 33.82 10.95
N LEU A 596 -6.70 34.06 9.84
CA LEU A 596 -7.30 35.35 9.49
C LEU A 596 -8.82 35.17 9.34
N PRO A 597 -9.60 35.27 10.42
CA PRO A 597 -11.04 34.95 10.41
C PRO A 597 -11.89 35.79 9.44
N ALA A 598 -11.38 36.93 8.99
CA ALA A 598 -12.07 37.82 8.05
C ALA A 598 -11.75 37.52 6.57
N GLN A 599 -10.85 36.60 6.23
CA GLN A 599 -10.56 36.25 4.85
C GLN A 599 -11.68 35.44 4.20
N ALA A 600 -11.87 35.62 2.89
CA ALA A 600 -12.92 34.94 2.13
C ALA A 600 -12.52 33.52 1.72
N ALA A 601 -11.25 33.29 1.44
CA ALA A 601 -10.73 31.97 1.07
C ALA A 601 -10.47 31.12 2.31
N ARG A 602 -10.68 29.82 2.18
CA ARG A 602 -10.40 28.86 3.25
C ARG A 602 -8.93 28.86 3.67
N VAL A 603 -8.05 28.88 2.70
CA VAL A 603 -6.62 29.05 2.88
C VAL A 603 -6.05 29.91 1.75
N GLU A 604 -5.11 30.80 2.08
CA GLU A 604 -4.34 31.64 1.16
C GLU A 604 -2.85 31.48 1.46
N LEU A 605 -2.02 31.55 0.42
CA LEU A 605 -0.58 31.51 0.55
C LEU A 605 -0.05 32.95 0.44
N LEU A 606 0.46 33.49 1.56
CA LEU A 606 0.97 34.84 1.66
C LEU A 606 2.48 34.83 1.36
N PRO A 607 2.92 35.39 0.22
CA PRO A 607 4.36 35.47 -0.09
C PRO A 607 5.07 36.47 0.84
N THR A 608 6.26 36.11 1.30
CA THR A 608 7.11 36.98 2.11
C THR A 608 8.14 37.71 1.22
N ALA A 609 8.80 38.71 1.76
CA ALA A 609 9.87 39.43 1.06
C ALA A 609 11.07 38.55 0.67
N ASP A 610 11.29 37.45 1.41
CA ASP A 610 12.39 36.50 1.21
C ASP A 610 11.98 35.26 0.42
N GLU A 611 10.92 35.33 -0.39
CA GLU A 611 10.38 34.23 -1.20
C GLU A 611 9.84 33.02 -0.39
N THR A 612 9.78 33.14 0.93
CA THR A 612 9.06 32.17 1.75
C THR A 612 7.54 32.43 1.69
N ILE A 613 6.74 31.48 2.16
CA ILE A 613 5.28 31.59 2.06
C ILE A 613 4.71 31.27 3.45
N VAL A 614 3.81 32.14 3.95
CA VAL A 614 3.04 31.88 5.18
C VAL A 614 1.63 31.46 4.78
N PRO A 615 1.17 30.22 5.11
CA PRO A 615 -0.20 29.81 4.86
C PRO A 615 -1.14 30.49 5.88
N ALA A 616 -2.17 31.16 5.37
CA ALA A 616 -3.19 31.84 6.18
C ALA A 616 -4.52 31.13 5.99
N TYR A 617 -5.11 30.69 7.09
CA TYR A 617 -6.37 29.95 7.16
C TYR A 617 -7.50 30.88 7.62
N SER A 618 -8.73 30.63 7.19
CA SER A 618 -9.90 31.35 7.69
C SER A 618 -10.35 30.86 9.07
N ASP A 619 -9.90 29.68 9.48
CA ASP A 619 -10.38 28.99 10.68
C ASP A 619 -9.22 28.31 11.43
N ALA A 620 -9.25 28.36 12.76
CA ALA A 620 -8.21 27.80 13.63
C ALA A 620 -8.22 26.27 13.59
N GLU A 621 -9.37 25.63 13.47
CA GLU A 621 -9.49 24.17 13.40
C GLU A 621 -8.85 23.63 12.12
N ASP A 622 -8.99 24.32 10.98
CA ASP A 622 -8.37 23.92 9.72
C ASP A 622 -6.85 24.05 9.79
N ALA A 623 -6.34 25.15 10.35
CA ALA A 623 -4.93 25.37 10.59
C ALA A 623 -4.33 24.31 11.53
N ALA A 624 -4.99 24.03 12.65
CA ALA A 624 -4.56 23.06 13.64
C ALA A 624 -4.52 21.64 13.06
N ARG A 625 -5.54 21.24 12.29
CA ARG A 625 -5.57 19.93 11.60
C ARG A 625 -4.44 19.80 10.57
N ALA A 626 -4.21 20.82 9.75
CA ALA A 626 -3.11 20.82 8.80
C ALA A 626 -1.76 20.67 9.52
N LEU A 627 -1.57 21.39 10.63
CA LEU A 627 -0.37 21.29 11.44
C LEU A 627 -0.22 19.91 12.10
N ALA A 628 -1.32 19.33 12.62
CA ALA A 628 -1.28 17.98 13.19
C ALA A 628 -0.88 16.93 12.15
N HIS A 629 -1.38 17.02 10.92
CA HIS A 629 -0.95 16.14 9.81
C HIS A 629 0.54 16.30 9.50
N THR A 630 1.06 17.52 9.48
CA THR A 630 2.48 17.75 9.21
C THR A 630 3.37 17.28 10.36
N ALA A 631 2.92 17.44 11.60
CA ALA A 631 3.61 16.91 12.79
C ALA A 631 3.63 15.38 12.81
N ALA A 632 2.51 14.73 12.47
CA ALA A 632 2.45 13.29 12.35
C ALA A 632 3.39 12.76 11.25
N ARG A 633 3.50 13.48 10.12
CA ARG A 633 4.46 13.15 9.07
C ARG A 633 5.91 13.31 9.56
N ALA A 634 6.23 14.39 10.27
CA ALA A 634 7.57 14.60 10.83
C ALA A 634 7.96 13.48 11.81
N ASP A 635 7.03 13.09 12.68
CA ASP A 635 7.22 11.96 13.58
C ASP A 635 7.46 10.65 12.81
N TRP A 636 6.63 10.35 11.79
CA TRP A 636 6.81 9.16 10.96
C TRP A 636 8.17 9.13 10.25
N LEU A 637 8.65 10.27 9.74
CA LEU A 637 9.96 10.39 9.08
C LEU A 637 11.13 10.24 10.07
N SER A 638 10.97 10.66 11.33
CA SER A 638 11.99 10.55 12.36
C SER A 638 12.25 9.11 12.80
N ARG A 639 11.26 8.23 12.58
CA ARG A 639 11.35 6.82 12.96
C ARG A 639 12.34 6.08 12.07
N LEU A 640 13.26 5.36 12.69
CA LEU A 640 14.19 4.49 11.97
C LEU A 640 13.43 3.37 11.27
N PRO A 641 13.86 2.94 10.08
CA PRO A 641 13.34 1.72 9.47
C PRO A 641 13.54 0.54 10.40
N SER A 642 12.47 -0.19 10.68
CA SER A 642 12.54 -1.41 11.47
C SER A 642 12.32 -2.63 10.60
N SER A 643 12.95 -3.75 10.94
CA SER A 643 12.85 -5.02 10.22
C SER A 643 11.78 -5.92 10.83
N VAL A 644 11.39 -6.93 10.06
CA VAL A 644 10.62 -8.07 10.56
C VAL A 644 11.58 -8.95 11.34
N PRO A 645 11.32 -9.24 12.64
CA PRO A 645 12.26 -10.02 13.43
C PRO A 645 12.28 -11.50 13.02
N ASP A 646 13.46 -12.10 13.11
CA ASP A 646 13.60 -13.55 12.96
C ASP A 646 13.13 -14.27 14.22
N LEU A 647 12.13 -15.12 14.09
CA LEU A 647 11.50 -15.82 15.21
C LEU A 647 12.08 -17.23 15.36
N ARG A 648 12.65 -17.51 16.54
CA ARG A 648 13.13 -18.85 16.89
C ARG A 648 11.96 -19.77 17.27
N ASN A 649 12.17 -21.07 17.09
CA ASN A 649 11.23 -22.12 17.49
C ASN A 649 9.87 -22.00 16.78
N VAL A 650 9.88 -21.79 15.47
CA VAL A 650 8.70 -21.85 14.59
C VAL A 650 8.81 -23.10 13.73
N GLU A 651 7.76 -23.94 13.77
CA GLU A 651 7.67 -25.21 13.04
C GLU A 651 6.80 -25.05 11.77
N THR A 652 7.20 -24.18 10.84
CA THR A 652 6.40 -23.85 9.64
C THR A 652 6.04 -25.10 8.78
N GLY A 653 6.96 -26.06 8.64
CA GLY A 653 6.71 -27.31 7.91
C GLY A 653 5.56 -28.09 8.53
N ARG A 654 5.61 -28.35 9.85
CA ARG A 654 4.56 -29.03 10.59
C ARG A 654 3.22 -28.30 10.53
N ALA A 655 3.25 -26.97 10.58
CA ALA A 655 2.04 -26.14 10.46
C ALA A 655 1.37 -26.34 9.09
N ARG A 656 2.16 -26.33 8.00
CA ARG A 656 1.66 -26.59 6.64
C ARG A 656 1.09 -28.00 6.48
N ASP A 657 1.73 -29.01 7.09
CA ASP A 657 1.25 -30.38 7.07
C ASP A 657 -0.11 -30.52 7.79
N LEU A 658 -0.28 -29.85 8.95
CA LEU A 658 -1.55 -29.81 9.68
C LEU A 658 -2.66 -29.14 8.86
N VAL A 659 -2.36 -28.02 8.22
CA VAL A 659 -3.31 -27.30 7.35
C VAL A 659 -3.70 -28.15 6.13
N ALA A 660 -2.73 -28.80 5.48
CA ALA A 660 -2.98 -29.68 4.34
C ALA A 660 -3.86 -30.86 4.75
N ALA A 661 -3.52 -31.55 5.84
CA ALA A 661 -4.30 -32.67 6.34
C ALA A 661 -5.76 -32.30 6.71
N TYR A 662 -5.95 -31.08 7.28
CA TYR A 662 -7.29 -30.58 7.56
C TYR A 662 -8.09 -30.33 6.28
N LEU A 663 -7.50 -29.66 5.29
CA LEU A 663 -8.16 -29.30 4.03
C LEU A 663 -8.41 -30.53 3.13
N ASP A 664 -7.59 -31.57 3.21
CA ASP A 664 -7.85 -32.86 2.53
C ASP A 664 -9.16 -33.51 3.04
N GLY A 665 -9.42 -33.39 4.34
CA GLY A 665 -10.68 -33.85 4.95
C GLY A 665 -11.85 -32.87 4.84
N ASN A 666 -11.57 -31.59 4.59
CA ASN A 666 -12.54 -30.49 4.54
C ASN A 666 -12.26 -29.59 3.32
N PRO A 667 -12.61 -30.01 2.09
CA PRO A 667 -12.27 -29.28 0.88
C PRO A 667 -12.83 -27.86 0.76
N GLU A 668 -13.93 -27.55 1.45
CA GLU A 668 -14.52 -26.20 1.53
C GLU A 668 -13.90 -25.34 2.65
N GLY A 669 -12.99 -25.95 3.44
CA GLY A 669 -12.44 -25.32 4.63
C GLY A 669 -13.42 -25.28 5.81
N GLY A 670 -13.13 -24.48 6.82
CA GLY A 670 -13.96 -24.31 8.01
C GLY A 670 -13.18 -23.92 9.26
N TRP A 671 -13.87 -23.92 10.39
CA TRP A 671 -13.28 -23.69 11.70
C TRP A 671 -12.59 -24.93 12.23
N LEU A 672 -11.36 -24.79 12.70
CA LEU A 672 -10.65 -25.88 13.38
C LEU A 672 -11.34 -26.24 14.70
N ASP A 673 -11.27 -27.51 15.08
CA ASP A 673 -11.61 -27.94 16.43
C ASP A 673 -10.56 -27.46 17.46
N PRO A 674 -10.84 -27.53 18.77
CA PRO A 674 -9.92 -27.07 19.79
C PRO A 674 -8.53 -27.73 19.76
N GLN A 675 -8.48 -29.04 19.40
CA GLN A 675 -7.21 -29.80 19.35
C GLN A 675 -6.34 -29.33 18.17
N ALA A 676 -6.94 -29.21 16.97
CA ALA A 676 -6.26 -28.73 15.78
C ALA A 676 -5.84 -27.26 15.94
N THR A 677 -6.70 -26.41 16.54
CA THR A 677 -6.37 -25.02 16.87
C THR A 677 -5.16 -24.94 17.78
N ALA A 678 -5.15 -25.70 18.87
CA ALA A 678 -4.04 -25.71 19.83
C ALA A 678 -2.74 -26.24 19.20
N ALA A 679 -2.82 -27.28 18.38
CA ALA A 679 -1.66 -27.84 17.69
C ALA A 679 -1.05 -26.83 16.70
N LEU A 680 -1.89 -26.08 15.96
CA LEU A 680 -1.42 -25.06 15.03
C LEU A 680 -0.77 -23.88 15.74
N LEU A 681 -1.38 -23.37 16.82
CA LEU A 681 -0.80 -22.31 17.64
C LEU A 681 0.54 -22.71 18.28
N ALA A 682 0.66 -23.98 18.69
CA ALA A 682 1.90 -24.53 19.25
C ALA A 682 3.05 -24.55 18.24
N CYS A 683 2.76 -24.77 16.93
CA CYS A 683 3.78 -24.70 15.88
C CYS A 683 4.44 -23.33 15.80
N TYR A 684 3.73 -22.28 16.20
CA TYR A 684 4.27 -20.91 16.24
C TYR A 684 4.66 -20.47 17.65
N GLY A 685 4.58 -21.36 18.65
CA GLY A 685 4.92 -21.06 20.04
C GLY A 685 4.03 -19.97 20.66
N ILE A 686 2.78 -19.87 20.24
CA ILE A 686 1.78 -18.95 20.79
C ILE A 686 1.31 -19.50 22.15
N PRO A 687 1.45 -18.70 23.24
CA PRO A 687 1.15 -19.19 24.59
C PRO A 687 -0.35 -19.48 24.76
N GLN A 688 -0.66 -20.66 25.28
CA GLN A 688 -2.02 -21.10 25.58
C GLN A 688 -2.12 -21.57 27.04
N ILE A 689 -3.26 -21.31 27.67
CA ILE A 689 -3.54 -21.90 28.98
C ILE A 689 -3.58 -23.43 28.84
N PRO A 690 -3.05 -24.20 29.79
CA PRO A 690 -3.21 -25.63 29.77
C PRO A 690 -4.71 -26.03 29.76
N TRP A 691 -5.07 -27.06 29.01
CA TRP A 691 -6.46 -27.46 28.89
C TRP A 691 -6.61 -28.99 28.72
N ALA A 692 -7.80 -29.51 28.95
CA ALA A 692 -8.18 -30.90 28.74
C ALA A 692 -9.47 -30.97 27.97
N TRP A 693 -9.55 -31.92 27.05
CA TRP A 693 -10.77 -32.28 26.36
C TRP A 693 -11.49 -33.37 27.15
N ALA A 694 -12.80 -33.23 27.29
CA ALA A 694 -13.63 -34.25 27.93
C ALA A 694 -14.93 -34.43 27.13
N ARG A 695 -15.33 -35.70 26.93
CA ARG A 695 -16.56 -36.09 26.25
C ARG A 695 -17.68 -36.45 27.23
N ASP A 696 -17.30 -36.78 28.43
CA ASP A 696 -18.21 -37.15 29.49
C ASP A 696 -17.83 -36.55 30.84
N GLU A 697 -18.64 -36.82 31.83
CA GLU A 697 -18.55 -36.30 33.18
C GLU A 697 -17.28 -36.75 33.92
N ASP A 698 -16.85 -37.97 33.69
CA ASP A 698 -15.69 -38.56 34.38
C ASP A 698 -14.38 -38.05 33.78
N GLU A 699 -14.31 -37.94 32.43
CA GLU A 699 -13.20 -37.31 31.75
C GLU A 699 -13.06 -35.82 32.16
N ALA A 700 -14.20 -35.13 32.36
CA ALA A 700 -14.18 -33.72 32.77
C ALA A 700 -13.64 -33.58 34.22
N VAL A 701 -14.00 -34.47 35.14
CA VAL A 701 -13.47 -34.49 36.49
C VAL A 701 -11.97 -34.80 36.49
N ALA A 702 -11.55 -35.84 35.77
CA ALA A 702 -10.16 -36.24 35.66
C ALA A 702 -9.30 -35.11 35.05
N GLY A 703 -9.86 -34.43 34.06
CA GLY A 703 -9.25 -33.24 33.47
C GLY A 703 -9.09 -32.11 34.49
N ALA A 704 -10.13 -31.81 35.25
CA ALA A 704 -10.14 -30.82 36.30
C ALA A 704 -9.12 -31.09 37.39
N GLU A 705 -9.07 -32.34 37.91
CA GLU A 705 -8.10 -32.76 38.94
C GLU A 705 -6.64 -32.64 38.47
N ARG A 706 -6.36 -32.93 37.20
CA ARG A 706 -5.01 -32.80 36.62
C ARG A 706 -4.59 -31.35 36.43
N LEU A 707 -5.54 -30.48 36.10
CA LEU A 707 -5.30 -29.08 35.75
C LEU A 707 -5.52 -28.09 36.90
N ALA A 708 -6.15 -28.57 38.00
CA ALA A 708 -6.34 -27.78 39.20
C ALA A 708 -4.98 -27.31 39.74
N GLY A 709 -4.58 -26.09 39.42
CA GLY A 709 -3.36 -25.47 39.87
C GLY A 709 -3.40 -25.16 41.38
N HIS A 710 -2.56 -24.25 41.85
CA HIS A 710 -2.43 -23.92 43.27
C HIS A 710 -3.75 -23.48 43.92
N ASP A 711 -4.68 -22.89 43.16
CA ASP A 711 -5.98 -22.41 43.64
C ASP A 711 -7.12 -23.42 43.50
N GLY A 712 -6.88 -24.56 42.90
CA GLY A 712 -7.88 -25.64 42.71
C GLY A 712 -9.08 -25.26 41.84
N ARG A 713 -9.08 -24.15 41.18
CA ARG A 713 -10.23 -23.62 40.40
C ARG A 713 -10.10 -23.85 38.92
N VAL A 714 -11.18 -24.37 38.32
CA VAL A 714 -11.22 -24.63 36.88
C VAL A 714 -12.41 -23.96 36.21
N VAL A 715 -12.33 -23.83 34.92
CA VAL A 715 -13.36 -23.32 34.00
C VAL A 715 -13.76 -24.47 33.07
N MET A 716 -15.03 -24.60 32.81
CA MET A 716 -15.57 -25.57 31.84
C MET A 716 -16.31 -24.85 30.73
N LYS A 717 -15.96 -25.15 29.48
CA LYS A 717 -16.52 -24.52 28.27
C LYS A 717 -17.14 -25.64 27.41
N ALA A 718 -18.41 -25.53 27.06
CA ALA A 718 -18.99 -26.39 26.04
C ALA A 718 -18.39 -26.14 24.65
N TYR A 719 -18.38 -27.19 23.84
CA TYR A 719 -17.93 -27.06 22.44
C TYR A 719 -18.84 -27.86 21.48
N TRP A 720 -19.13 -27.19 20.36
CA TRP A 720 -19.67 -27.86 19.15
C TRP A 720 -19.23 -27.05 17.92
N PRO A 721 -19.17 -27.65 16.71
CA PRO A 721 -18.85 -26.94 15.49
C PRO A 721 -19.81 -25.74 15.28
N GLY A 722 -19.27 -24.54 15.11
CA GLY A 722 -20.04 -23.31 14.90
C GLY A 722 -20.49 -22.57 16.16
N LEU A 723 -20.09 -23.01 17.37
CA LEU A 723 -20.31 -22.22 18.59
C LEU A 723 -19.55 -20.89 18.53
N LEU A 724 -20.31 -19.79 18.44
CA LEU A 724 -19.82 -18.41 18.53
C LEU A 724 -20.25 -17.84 19.87
N HIS A 725 -19.45 -16.95 20.50
CA HIS A 725 -19.81 -16.19 21.71
C HIS A 725 -20.28 -17.07 22.89
N LYS A 726 -19.36 -17.93 23.41
CA LYS A 726 -19.63 -18.88 24.50
C LYS A 726 -20.28 -18.26 25.74
N SER A 727 -19.87 -17.03 26.11
CA SER A 727 -20.40 -16.30 27.27
C SER A 727 -21.85 -15.88 27.05
N GLU A 728 -22.23 -15.40 25.89
CA GLU A 728 -23.58 -14.95 25.55
C GLU A 728 -24.55 -16.13 25.49
N GLN A 729 -24.08 -17.30 25.05
CA GLN A 729 -24.88 -18.52 24.97
C GLN A 729 -24.91 -19.29 26.30
N HIS A 730 -24.32 -18.76 27.39
CA HIS A 730 -24.19 -19.44 28.67
C HIS A 730 -23.54 -20.83 28.54
N ALA A 731 -22.61 -20.99 27.60
CA ALA A 731 -21.88 -22.23 27.35
C ALA A 731 -20.58 -22.34 28.19
N LEU A 732 -20.50 -21.58 29.26
CA LEU A 732 -19.34 -21.44 30.11
C LEU A 732 -19.72 -21.48 31.61
N HIS A 733 -18.99 -22.31 32.38
CA HIS A 733 -19.02 -22.30 33.85
C HIS A 733 -17.66 -21.90 34.40
N LEU A 734 -17.62 -20.85 35.24
CA LEU A 734 -16.43 -20.37 35.89
C LEU A 734 -16.33 -20.82 37.34
N ASP A 735 -15.13 -20.78 37.88
CA ASP A 735 -14.88 -20.98 39.34
C ASP A 735 -15.36 -22.32 39.91
N LEU A 736 -15.17 -23.40 39.18
CA LEU A 736 -15.46 -24.75 39.64
C LEU A 736 -14.31 -25.24 40.55
N GLN A 737 -14.61 -25.56 41.81
CA GLN A 737 -13.61 -25.79 42.86
C GLN A 737 -13.47 -27.27 43.27
N ASN A 738 -14.38 -28.14 42.85
CA ASN A 738 -14.38 -29.55 43.22
C ASN A 738 -15.10 -30.43 42.19
N ALA A 739 -14.89 -31.74 42.27
CA ALA A 739 -15.48 -32.73 41.38
C ALA A 739 -17.02 -32.67 41.32
N SER A 740 -17.68 -32.34 42.42
CA SER A 740 -19.14 -32.23 42.47
C SER A 740 -19.66 -31.06 41.62
N GLN A 741 -19.00 -29.93 41.69
CA GLN A 741 -19.32 -28.74 40.87
C GLN A 741 -19.01 -29.00 39.40
N VAL A 742 -17.89 -29.65 39.06
CA VAL A 742 -17.53 -30.07 37.70
C VAL A 742 -18.59 -30.97 37.12
N ARG A 743 -19.05 -31.99 37.88
CA ARG A 743 -20.15 -32.86 37.45
C ARG A 743 -21.45 -32.11 37.23
N ALA A 744 -21.81 -31.24 38.16
CA ALA A 744 -23.02 -30.42 38.03
C ALA A 744 -22.97 -29.50 36.79
N ALA A 745 -21.84 -28.85 36.54
CA ALA A 745 -21.64 -28.00 35.37
C ALA A 745 -21.75 -28.79 34.07
N HIS A 746 -21.12 -29.97 33.99
CA HIS A 746 -21.21 -30.83 32.81
C HIS A 746 -22.66 -31.25 32.53
N ARG A 747 -23.42 -31.69 33.55
CA ARG A 747 -24.84 -32.06 33.39
C ARG A 747 -25.70 -30.87 32.95
N ASP A 748 -25.46 -29.68 33.49
CA ASP A 748 -26.14 -28.45 33.07
C ASP A 748 -25.91 -28.17 31.58
N LEU A 749 -24.66 -28.21 31.12
CA LEU A 749 -24.32 -28.05 29.73
C LEU A 749 -24.96 -29.09 28.82
N VAL A 750 -24.92 -30.37 29.21
CA VAL A 750 -25.59 -31.46 28.48
C VAL A 750 -27.11 -31.23 28.43
N THR A 751 -27.72 -30.81 29.54
CA THR A 751 -29.16 -30.54 29.61
C THR A 751 -29.57 -29.39 28.69
N ARG A 752 -28.74 -28.34 28.58
CA ARG A 752 -29.00 -27.17 27.72
C ARG A 752 -28.78 -27.46 26.26
N PHE A 753 -27.71 -28.15 25.92
CA PHE A 753 -27.25 -28.24 24.53
C PHE A 753 -27.47 -29.61 23.87
N GLY A 754 -27.67 -30.67 24.69
CA GLY A 754 -27.98 -32.02 24.21
C GLY A 754 -26.98 -32.50 23.15
N ASP A 755 -27.53 -33.15 22.11
CA ASP A 755 -26.77 -33.76 21.03
C ASP A 755 -25.93 -32.74 20.16
N ARG A 756 -26.14 -31.46 20.36
CA ARG A 756 -25.31 -30.45 19.68
C ARG A 756 -23.90 -30.34 20.26
N MET A 757 -23.76 -30.64 21.57
CA MET A 757 -22.49 -30.57 22.27
C MET A 757 -21.63 -31.79 21.94
N THR A 758 -20.45 -31.56 21.37
CA THR A 758 -19.51 -32.63 21.05
C THR A 758 -18.55 -32.97 22.20
N GLY A 759 -18.44 -32.08 23.18
CA GLY A 759 -17.61 -32.23 24.36
C GLY A 759 -17.43 -30.93 25.10
N VAL A 760 -16.58 -30.96 26.12
CA VAL A 760 -16.21 -29.77 26.91
C VAL A 760 -14.69 -29.58 26.96
N VAL A 761 -14.27 -28.33 27.04
CA VAL A 761 -12.90 -27.94 27.35
C VAL A 761 -12.83 -27.54 28.83
N VAL A 762 -11.96 -28.18 29.58
CA VAL A 762 -11.66 -27.89 30.99
C VAL A 762 -10.29 -27.23 31.06
N GLN A 763 -10.17 -26.11 31.76
CA GLN A 763 -8.92 -25.37 31.93
C GLN A 763 -8.82 -24.71 33.29
N PRO A 764 -7.62 -24.39 33.83
CA PRO A 764 -7.49 -23.61 35.04
C PRO A 764 -8.19 -22.28 34.94
N LEU A 765 -8.58 -21.68 36.07
CA LEU A 765 -8.97 -20.27 36.06
C LEU A 765 -7.73 -19.41 35.76
N GLY A 766 -7.82 -18.54 34.77
CA GLY A 766 -6.72 -17.66 34.38
C GLY A 766 -6.32 -16.72 35.55
N GLU A 767 -5.04 -16.35 35.60
CA GLU A 767 -4.54 -15.33 36.52
C GLU A 767 -5.15 -13.97 36.19
N ARG A 768 -5.14 -13.04 37.18
CA ARG A 768 -5.64 -11.67 36.92
C ARG A 768 -4.67 -10.93 36.00
N GLY A 769 -5.21 -10.29 34.97
CA GLY A 769 -4.46 -9.48 34.01
C GLY A 769 -5.38 -8.62 33.16
N ALA A 770 -4.80 -7.82 32.27
CA ALA A 770 -5.58 -7.12 31.25
C ALA A 770 -6.15 -8.13 30.24
N GLU A 771 -7.46 -8.07 30.01
CA GLU A 771 -8.12 -8.86 28.99
C GLU A 771 -8.00 -8.17 27.64
N LEU A 772 -7.26 -8.77 26.72
CA LEU A 772 -6.95 -8.23 25.43
C LEU A 772 -7.48 -9.15 24.31
N PHE A 773 -7.62 -8.57 23.15
CA PHE A 773 -7.92 -9.25 21.90
C PHE A 773 -6.70 -9.20 20.99
N ALA A 774 -6.31 -10.33 20.41
CA ALA A 774 -5.31 -10.41 19.35
C ALA A 774 -5.79 -11.36 18.27
N GLY A 775 -5.70 -10.96 17.01
CA GLY A 775 -6.24 -11.80 15.95
C GLY A 775 -5.64 -11.53 14.58
N VAL A 776 -6.04 -12.36 13.63
CA VAL A 776 -5.72 -12.21 12.20
C VAL A 776 -7.02 -12.18 11.41
N VAL A 777 -7.13 -11.25 10.51
CA VAL A 777 -8.21 -11.18 9.52
C VAL A 777 -7.59 -11.15 8.13
N GLN A 778 -7.94 -12.09 7.30
CA GLN A 778 -7.44 -12.14 5.93
C GLN A 778 -8.31 -11.28 5.02
N ASP A 779 -7.76 -10.20 4.53
CA ASP A 779 -8.34 -9.45 3.43
C ASP A 779 -7.97 -10.12 2.10
N GLU A 780 -8.95 -10.25 1.19
CA GLU A 780 -8.72 -10.95 -0.08
C GLU A 780 -7.72 -10.24 -0.99
N ILE A 781 -7.65 -8.93 -0.88
CA ILE A 781 -6.85 -8.07 -1.75
C ILE A 781 -5.55 -7.65 -1.05
N PHE A 782 -5.64 -7.24 0.22
CA PHE A 782 -4.52 -6.68 0.99
C PHE A 782 -3.68 -7.73 1.70
N GLY A 783 -4.20 -8.94 1.84
CA GLY A 783 -3.56 -9.99 2.62
C GLY A 783 -3.90 -9.92 4.11
N PRO A 784 -3.10 -10.58 4.98
CA PRO A 784 -3.45 -10.69 6.38
C PRO A 784 -3.23 -9.38 7.16
N LEU A 785 -4.23 -9.02 7.97
CA LEU A 785 -4.13 -7.99 8.99
C LEU A 785 -3.98 -8.65 10.36
N VAL A 786 -3.05 -8.16 11.15
CA VAL A 786 -3.00 -8.45 12.58
C VAL A 786 -3.76 -7.35 13.31
N VAL A 787 -4.70 -7.75 14.15
CA VAL A 787 -5.58 -6.86 14.93
C VAL A 787 -5.28 -7.03 16.40
N PHE A 788 -5.24 -5.92 17.15
CA PHE A 788 -4.99 -5.91 18.60
C PHE A 788 -5.85 -4.85 19.28
N GLY A 789 -6.33 -5.14 20.49
CA GLY A 789 -7.13 -4.18 21.25
C GLY A 789 -7.72 -4.76 22.53
N LEU A 790 -8.78 -4.10 23.02
CA LEU A 790 -9.50 -4.52 24.21
C LEU A 790 -10.24 -5.84 23.97
N GLY A 791 -10.04 -6.80 24.86
CA GLY A 791 -10.65 -8.12 24.82
C GLY A 791 -11.86 -8.25 25.76
N GLY A 792 -12.30 -9.50 25.94
CA GLY A 792 -13.42 -9.85 26.79
C GLY A 792 -14.79 -9.56 26.17
N THR A 793 -15.81 -9.43 27.01
CA THR A 793 -17.22 -9.28 26.61
C THR A 793 -17.57 -7.90 26.00
N ALA A 794 -16.71 -6.89 26.20
CA ALA A 794 -16.93 -5.53 25.73
C ALA A 794 -16.26 -5.22 24.38
N THR A 795 -15.58 -6.21 23.76
CA THR A 795 -14.78 -6.05 22.55
C THR A 795 -15.60 -5.43 21.40
N GLU A 796 -16.77 -5.98 21.12
CA GLU A 796 -17.63 -5.51 20.02
C GLU A 796 -18.28 -4.15 20.32
N LEU A 797 -18.67 -3.93 21.58
CA LEU A 797 -19.35 -2.70 21.99
C LEU A 797 -18.42 -1.50 21.92
N LEU A 798 -17.18 -1.65 22.40
CA LEU A 798 -16.23 -0.55 22.48
C LEU A 798 -15.43 -0.37 21.19
N ALA A 799 -15.27 -1.46 20.39
CA ALA A 799 -14.52 -1.48 19.13
C ALA A 799 -13.14 -0.79 19.24
N ASP A 800 -12.48 -0.93 20.41
CA ASP A 800 -11.19 -0.31 20.73
C ASP A 800 -10.07 -1.22 20.28
N HIS A 801 -9.71 -1.11 19.02
CA HIS A 801 -8.66 -1.93 18.40
C HIS A 801 -7.89 -1.17 17.33
N ALA A 802 -6.69 -1.63 17.06
CA ALA A 802 -5.84 -1.20 15.95
C ALA A 802 -5.49 -2.39 15.07
N ALA A 803 -5.12 -2.13 13.83
CA ALA A 803 -4.71 -3.16 12.88
C ALA A 803 -3.47 -2.74 12.09
N ARG A 804 -2.67 -3.72 11.68
CA ARG A 804 -1.53 -3.54 10.77
C ARG A 804 -1.48 -4.71 9.80
N LEU A 805 -1.01 -4.42 8.58
CA LEU A 805 -0.77 -5.43 7.54
C LEU A 805 0.46 -6.28 7.91
N ALA A 806 0.34 -7.59 7.80
CA ALA A 806 1.47 -8.49 7.98
C ALA A 806 2.33 -8.55 6.68
N PRO A 807 3.65 -8.81 6.81
CA PRO A 807 4.41 -9.09 8.03
C PRO A 807 4.70 -7.83 8.85
N LEU A 808 4.61 -7.95 10.18
CA LEU A 808 4.82 -6.84 11.12
C LEU A 808 6.29 -6.60 11.40
N THR A 809 6.71 -5.35 11.33
CA THR A 809 7.98 -4.89 11.87
C THR A 809 7.88 -4.64 13.38
N GLU A 810 9.01 -4.48 14.08
CA GLU A 810 9.03 -4.10 15.51
C GLU A 810 8.25 -2.80 15.76
N LEU A 811 8.37 -1.83 14.85
CA LEU A 811 7.64 -0.56 14.94
C LEU A 811 6.12 -0.76 14.76
N ASP A 812 5.70 -1.62 13.82
CA ASP A 812 4.27 -1.92 13.63
C ASP A 812 3.65 -2.53 14.89
N VAL A 813 4.40 -3.40 15.60
CA VAL A 813 3.94 -4.00 16.84
C VAL A 813 3.89 -2.97 17.96
N HIS A 814 4.88 -2.10 18.09
CA HIS A 814 4.84 -1.00 19.05
C HIS A 814 3.61 -0.10 18.82
N ASP A 815 3.34 0.26 17.57
CA ASP A 815 2.17 1.05 17.23
C ASP A 815 0.85 0.32 17.53
N LEU A 816 0.77 -1.01 17.31
CA LEU A 816 -0.40 -1.81 17.68
C LEU A 816 -0.67 -1.76 19.18
N LEU A 817 0.37 -1.85 20.01
CA LEU A 817 0.25 -1.83 21.46
C LEU A 817 -0.13 -0.45 22.00
N THR A 818 0.28 0.64 21.33
CA THR A 818 0.10 2.01 21.82
C THR A 818 -1.10 2.75 21.22
N SER A 819 -1.61 2.31 20.07
CA SER A 819 -2.71 3.00 19.37
C SER A 819 -4.10 2.83 20.01
N PRO A 820 -4.51 1.66 20.56
CA PRO A 820 -5.82 1.52 21.18
C PRO A 820 -5.96 2.41 22.44
N ARG A 821 -7.17 2.89 22.72
CA ARG A 821 -7.46 3.68 23.95
C ARG A 821 -7.24 2.89 25.24
N CYS A 822 -7.33 1.56 25.15
CA CYS A 822 -7.02 0.66 26.27
C CYS A 822 -5.51 0.54 26.58
N SER A 823 -4.63 1.09 25.75
CA SER A 823 -3.17 0.96 25.91
C SER A 823 -2.65 1.35 27.30
N PRO A 824 -3.19 2.36 28.02
CA PRO A 824 -2.76 2.67 29.39
C PRO A 824 -2.85 1.50 30.36
N LEU A 825 -3.77 0.53 30.12
CA LEU A 825 -3.87 -0.69 30.93
C LEU A 825 -2.60 -1.55 30.85
N LEU A 826 -1.87 -1.46 29.74
CA LEU A 826 -0.62 -2.21 29.54
C LEU A 826 0.54 -1.64 30.34
N PHE A 827 0.52 -0.34 30.60
CA PHE A 827 1.59 0.39 31.28
C PHE A 827 1.35 0.56 32.80
N GLY A 828 0.29 -0.04 33.34
CA GLY A 828 -0.12 0.08 34.72
C GLY A 828 -1.07 1.26 34.95
N TYR A 829 -2.35 0.96 35.07
CA TYR A 829 -3.39 1.97 35.29
C TYR A 829 -4.19 1.68 36.55
N ALA A 830 -4.54 2.71 37.32
CA ALA A 830 -5.37 2.63 38.53
C ALA A 830 -4.91 1.58 39.54
N GLY A 831 -3.60 1.42 39.73
CA GLY A 831 -3.01 0.48 40.68
C GLY A 831 -2.85 -0.96 40.19
N SER A 832 -3.21 -1.26 38.93
CA SER A 832 -2.88 -2.53 38.27
C SER A 832 -1.40 -2.55 37.89
N PRO A 833 -0.69 -3.69 38.02
CA PRO A 833 0.68 -3.80 37.56
C PRO A 833 0.76 -3.68 36.02
N ALA A 834 1.91 -3.22 35.51
CA ALA A 834 2.18 -3.22 34.08
C ALA A 834 2.21 -4.65 33.54
N ALA A 835 1.74 -4.82 32.29
CA ALA A 835 1.82 -6.08 31.57
C ALA A 835 3.25 -6.36 31.06
N ASP A 836 3.56 -7.62 30.79
CA ASP A 836 4.78 -8.02 30.11
C ASP A 836 4.67 -7.65 28.62
N LEU A 837 5.16 -6.45 28.26
CA LEU A 837 5.12 -5.93 26.90
C LEU A 837 5.93 -6.81 25.93
N GLY A 838 7.08 -7.34 26.39
CA GLY A 838 7.91 -8.20 25.53
C GLY A 838 7.19 -9.49 25.15
N ALA A 839 6.41 -10.06 26.08
CA ALA A 839 5.59 -11.23 25.78
C ALA A 839 4.43 -10.90 24.81
N LEU A 840 3.83 -9.71 24.93
CA LEU A 840 2.82 -9.23 23.97
C LEU A 840 3.40 -8.99 22.58
N GLU A 841 4.57 -8.35 22.50
CA GLU A 841 5.28 -8.16 21.23
C GLU A 841 5.58 -9.48 20.54
N GLN A 842 6.09 -10.47 21.29
CA GLN A 842 6.34 -11.82 20.77
C GLN A 842 5.05 -12.49 20.28
N LEU A 843 3.94 -12.36 20.99
CA LEU A 843 2.64 -12.90 20.57
C LEU A 843 2.23 -12.31 19.19
N LEU A 844 2.28 -11.00 19.03
CA LEU A 844 1.88 -10.31 17.80
C LEU A 844 2.80 -10.66 16.61
N HIS A 845 4.12 -10.74 16.84
CA HIS A 845 5.06 -11.19 15.80
C HIS A 845 4.79 -12.65 15.38
N ARG A 846 4.48 -13.54 16.31
CA ARG A 846 4.14 -14.95 16.02
C ARG A 846 2.84 -15.09 15.26
N LEU A 847 1.82 -14.28 15.59
CA LEU A 847 0.57 -14.20 14.84
C LEU A 847 0.82 -13.68 13.42
N SER A 848 1.62 -12.62 13.29
CA SER A 848 2.00 -12.08 11.99
C SER A 848 2.75 -13.10 11.13
N ARG A 849 3.67 -13.85 11.72
CA ARG A 849 4.41 -14.91 11.04
C ARG A 849 3.48 -16.05 10.59
N MET A 850 2.59 -16.50 11.47
CA MET A 850 1.60 -17.51 11.14
C MET A 850 0.70 -17.11 9.97
N ALA A 851 0.24 -15.84 9.97
CA ALA A 851 -0.58 -15.28 8.91
C ALA A 851 0.17 -15.17 7.57
N SER A 852 1.46 -14.90 7.60
CA SER A 852 2.31 -14.81 6.40
C SER A 852 2.66 -16.18 5.83
N ASP A 853 2.92 -17.17 6.69
CA ASP A 853 3.32 -18.53 6.29
C ASP A 853 2.15 -19.37 5.76
N LEU A 854 0.91 -19.04 6.17
CA LEU A 854 -0.30 -19.83 5.91
C LEU A 854 -1.36 -19.00 5.15
N PRO A 855 -1.29 -18.94 3.82
CA PRO A 855 -2.29 -18.20 3.02
C PRO A 855 -3.72 -18.74 3.15
N GLN A 856 -3.88 -19.99 3.60
CA GLN A 856 -5.17 -20.62 3.88
C GLN A 856 -5.82 -20.12 5.18
N LEU A 857 -5.06 -19.46 6.06
CA LEU A 857 -5.57 -18.85 7.28
C LEU A 857 -6.42 -17.62 6.95
N THR A 858 -7.72 -17.68 7.15
CA THR A 858 -8.61 -16.54 6.90
C THR A 858 -8.94 -15.75 8.15
N ASP A 859 -9.09 -16.44 9.26
CA ASP A 859 -9.42 -15.82 10.53
C ASP A 859 -8.67 -16.53 11.67
N ALA A 860 -8.10 -15.77 12.57
CA ALA A 860 -7.63 -16.23 13.86
C ALA A 860 -8.10 -15.23 14.92
N ASP A 861 -8.79 -15.71 15.94
CA ASP A 861 -9.39 -14.93 17.01
C ASP A 861 -8.90 -15.50 18.35
N LEU A 862 -8.03 -14.75 19.02
CA LEU A 862 -7.52 -15.04 20.35
C LEU A 862 -8.19 -14.07 21.34
N ASN A 863 -9.26 -14.50 21.99
CA ASN A 863 -10.09 -13.65 22.84
C ASN A 863 -10.72 -14.45 24.01
N PRO A 864 -10.34 -14.16 25.28
CA PRO A 864 -9.33 -13.17 25.66
C PRO A 864 -7.89 -13.72 25.68
N VAL A 865 -6.96 -12.81 25.47
CA VAL A 865 -5.54 -12.93 25.85
C VAL A 865 -5.36 -12.22 27.17
N LEU A 866 -4.93 -12.92 28.21
CA LEU A 866 -4.60 -12.33 29.49
C LEU A 866 -3.14 -11.86 29.48
N ALA A 867 -2.93 -10.57 29.75
CA ALA A 867 -1.60 -9.98 29.89
C ALA A 867 -1.38 -9.56 31.36
N GLY A 868 -0.41 -10.19 31.98
CA GLY A 868 0.01 -9.93 33.35
C GLY A 868 1.50 -9.51 33.41
N PRO A 869 2.02 -9.25 34.61
CA PRO A 869 3.42 -8.85 34.79
C PRO A 869 4.44 -9.98 34.53
N HIS A 870 3.98 -11.24 34.42
CA HIS A 870 4.84 -12.43 34.27
C HIS A 870 4.65 -13.12 32.91
N GLY A 871 3.97 -12.48 31.96
CA GLY A 871 3.74 -13.01 30.61
C GLY A 871 2.33 -12.85 30.12
N VAL A 872 2.05 -13.53 28.99
CA VAL A 872 0.75 -13.54 28.31
C VAL A 872 0.25 -14.96 28.16
N THR A 873 -1.06 -15.14 28.22
CA THR A 873 -1.71 -16.45 28.03
C THR A 873 -3.02 -16.31 27.27
N THR A 874 -3.17 -17.07 26.21
CA THR A 874 -4.43 -17.16 25.44
C THR A 874 -5.39 -18.10 26.17
N LEU A 875 -6.58 -17.63 26.54
CA LEU A 875 -7.61 -18.43 27.21
C LEU A 875 -8.57 -19.10 26.25
N ASP A 876 -8.80 -18.47 25.09
CA ASP A 876 -9.64 -19.02 24.04
C ASP A 876 -9.08 -18.63 22.68
N ALA A 877 -9.14 -19.55 21.73
CA ALA A 877 -8.68 -19.30 20.37
C ALA A 877 -9.57 -20.03 19.35
N ARG A 878 -9.74 -19.40 18.20
CA ARG A 878 -10.48 -19.96 17.07
C ARG A 878 -9.72 -19.65 15.79
N ILE A 879 -9.62 -20.64 14.92
CA ILE A 879 -8.91 -20.50 13.64
C ILE A 879 -9.81 -21.04 12.53
N ARG A 880 -9.91 -20.29 11.45
CA ARG A 880 -10.61 -20.68 10.23
C ARG A 880 -9.64 -20.82 9.08
N LEU A 881 -9.76 -21.94 8.38
CA LEU A 881 -8.98 -22.23 7.18
C LEU A 881 -9.90 -22.30 5.96
N VAL A 882 -9.42 -21.81 4.82
CA VAL A 882 -10.10 -21.89 3.52
C VAL A 882 -9.07 -22.27 2.46
N PRO A 883 -9.40 -23.16 1.49
CA PRO A 883 -8.49 -23.51 0.42
C PRO A 883 -8.05 -22.24 -0.33
N ARG A 884 -6.76 -21.99 -0.36
CA ARG A 884 -6.14 -20.92 -1.14
C ARG A 884 -4.80 -21.37 -1.69
N HIS A 885 -4.50 -20.98 -2.90
CA HIS A 885 -3.17 -21.15 -3.46
C HIS A 885 -2.26 -19.97 -3.04
N ALA A 886 -1.06 -20.32 -2.61
CA ALA A 886 -0.03 -19.32 -2.38
C ALA A 886 0.21 -18.55 -3.70
N HIS A 887 0.28 -17.24 -3.60
CA HIS A 887 0.57 -16.38 -4.74
C HIS A 887 1.52 -15.28 -4.26
N ASP A 888 2.69 -15.19 -4.91
CA ASP A 888 3.65 -14.12 -4.61
C ASP A 888 3.07 -12.75 -5.04
N PRO A 889 2.74 -11.87 -4.09
CA PRO A 889 2.18 -10.55 -4.39
C PRO A 889 3.21 -9.57 -4.97
N TYR A 890 4.50 -9.89 -4.89
CA TYR A 890 5.59 -9.04 -5.36
C TYR A 890 6.09 -9.44 -6.74
N LEU A 891 5.65 -10.59 -7.25
CA LEU A 891 6.01 -11.05 -8.58
C LEU A 891 5.59 -10.03 -9.64
N ARG A 892 6.53 -9.63 -10.49
CA ARG A 892 6.30 -8.60 -11.52
C ARG A 892 5.28 -9.08 -12.56
N ARG A 893 4.16 -8.38 -12.64
CA ARG A 893 3.08 -8.65 -13.61
C ARG A 893 2.21 -7.41 -13.81
N LEU A 894 1.79 -7.22 -15.04
CA LEU A 894 0.70 -6.30 -15.37
C LEU A 894 -0.65 -6.91 -14.98
N ARG A 895 -1.62 -6.09 -14.78
CA ARG A 895 -2.99 -6.50 -14.42
C ARG A 895 -3.69 -7.30 -15.50
#